data_8f384aa416e2b532bd13ab0f614fc420
#
_entry.id   8f384aa416e2b532bd13ab0f614fc420
#
_cell.length_a   1.000
_cell.length_b   1.000
_cell.length_c   1.000
_cell.angle_alpha   90.00
_cell.angle_beta   90.00
_cell.angle_gamma   90.00
#
_symmetry.space_group_name_H-M   'P 1'
#
loop_
_entity.id
_entity.type
_entity.pdbx_description
1 polymer ?
#
loop_
_entity_poly.entity_id
_entity_poly.type
_entity_poly.pdbx_seq_one_letter_code
_entity_poly.pdbx_strand_id
1 'polypeptide(L)'
;MALITVIIVFSAADDISHAAEAKPADIPAIRSLRTGAWSDTATWEGGRIPAAGMKVQVRPGHVVTYDVEAPESLVIRSLHIAGTLTFAPDKSTRLSVGLIKVENSESTDEEGFDCDAHAEEPDAAQPRAVLLVGTAERPIAVNVRALIRLTYIAGMKQESCPAIVCCAGRMDFHGAPLSRTWVKLGTPAAKGDKQVTLSEPVTGWKVGDTIVVTATQFGESKDNVTEERTISSMSGNSVGFDEPLAHDHSGTGEFQGEIANLNRNVVVESADPAGERGHTMYHRHSAGSISYAEFRNLGKKDTLGRYSLHFHLAGSTMRGSSVVGASIHGSHNRWLTIHGTNYLVVRDCVGYRSVGHGFFLEDGTEVYNVLDRNLAVEARPGRKLPKQVLPFDQNEGAGFWWANSLNTFTRNVAAANGHYGFRYEATPTSALKLVLPVMQSDGSEAAIDIRTLPFVRFEDNEVHSSQGLYGFNLGEGVQRIGPDARHPFVVRNTKIWNVHYGFRPQVPSLLVENMTIQSHYGVYHPNFDNHVYRNITIRQTSTEPFNRGHDDDSIQYGVLTVDGLTFDSCRSGGMPLIQISDDNPTGNAVSHFRGVNALNWQDNSRDKAIVNLGGGPRPTPKTEKGVPIYIHGWFGPGRDAMVVSTRSPEFKARPAAFHAEPPLTGNQSQVAEVANVDFPQPLDPIDDLPPATVITDIRKHDGKWHILGTCSDNGAVARVVVNGREARELTPNFATWAIELDAQPQAPQTIVAHAEDAAGNIEKLPHRVVGTMPWP
;
A
#
# COMPACT_ATOMS: atom_id res chain seq x y z
N MET A 1 19.45 46.40 48.40
CA MET A 1 20.78 45.87 48.76
C MET A 1 20.57 44.52 49.42
N ALA A 2 20.71 43.43 48.69
CA ALA A 2 20.85 42.10 49.23
C ALA A 2 21.77 41.35 48.26
N LEU A 3 22.95 41.02 48.77
CA LEU A 3 24.01 40.29 48.08
C LEU A 3 23.57 38.82 47.92
N ILE A 4 23.56 38.29 46.71
CA ILE A 4 23.43 36.86 46.46
C ILE A 4 24.82 36.34 46.09
N THR A 5 25.39 35.53 46.99
CA THR A 5 26.65 34.83 46.81
C THR A 5 26.39 33.59 45.92
N VAL A 6 27.03 33.55 44.74
CA VAL A 6 27.04 32.37 43.87
C VAL A 6 28.17 31.47 44.34
N ILE A 7 27.82 30.28 44.79
CA ILE A 7 28.78 29.22 45.10
C ILE A 7 28.96 28.41 43.80
N ILE A 8 30.15 28.49 43.20
CA ILE A 8 30.55 27.64 42.09
C ILE A 8 31.08 26.33 42.69
N VAL A 9 30.34 25.24 42.48
CA VAL A 9 30.81 23.89 42.78
C VAL A 9 31.52 23.36 41.54
N PHE A 10 32.82 23.20 41.61
CA PHE A 10 33.59 22.41 40.66
C PHE A 10 33.27 20.94 40.89
N SER A 11 32.58 20.30 39.96
CA SER A 11 32.50 18.86 39.91
C SER A 11 33.70 18.33 39.11
N ALA A 12 34.48 17.49 39.75
CA ALA A 12 35.54 16.74 39.10
C ALA A 12 34.92 15.87 38.00
N ALA A 13 35.39 16.04 36.79
CA ALA A 13 35.06 15.13 35.68
C ALA A 13 35.82 13.83 35.94
N ASP A 14 35.11 12.77 36.25
CA ASP A 14 35.64 11.42 36.18
C ASP A 14 35.94 11.12 34.68
N ASP A 15 37.22 11.01 34.38
CA ASP A 15 37.74 10.43 33.16
C ASP A 15 37.29 8.95 33.07
N ILE A 16 36.14 8.70 32.52
CA ILE A 16 35.78 7.37 32.05
C ILE A 16 36.62 7.12 30.79
N SER A 17 37.76 6.46 30.98
CA SER A 17 38.52 5.89 29.88
C SER A 17 37.60 4.97 29.07
N HIS A 18 37.20 5.42 27.93
CA HIS A 18 36.67 4.50 26.90
C HIS A 18 37.79 3.49 26.61
N ALA A 19 37.66 2.29 27.15
CA ALA A 19 38.45 1.17 26.71
C ALA A 19 38.16 1.07 25.18
N ALA A 20 39.20 1.25 24.38
CA ALA A 20 39.12 1.07 22.95
C ALA A 20 38.59 -0.36 22.71
N GLU A 21 37.37 -0.47 22.18
CA GLU A 21 36.85 -1.76 21.69
C GLU A 21 37.90 -2.36 20.76
N ALA A 22 38.40 -3.54 21.13
CA ALA A 22 39.35 -4.26 20.31
C ALA A 22 38.72 -4.46 18.93
N LYS A 23 39.35 -3.92 17.88
CA LYS A 23 38.93 -4.21 16.50
C LYS A 23 38.71 -5.70 16.39
N PRO A 24 37.52 -6.17 15.91
CA PRO A 24 37.28 -7.57 15.68
C PRO A 24 38.44 -8.15 14.84
N ALA A 25 38.97 -9.28 15.27
CA ALA A 25 40.01 -9.96 14.49
C ALA A 25 39.55 -10.10 13.04
N ASP A 26 40.40 -9.73 12.08
CA ASP A 26 40.09 -9.81 10.67
C ASP A 26 39.90 -11.29 10.28
N ILE A 27 38.61 -11.70 10.18
CA ILE A 27 38.25 -13.07 9.83
C ILE A 27 38.49 -13.21 8.33
N PRO A 28 39.43 -14.06 7.87
CA PRO A 28 39.73 -14.17 6.44
C PRO A 28 38.52 -14.76 5.68
N ALA A 29 38.28 -14.23 4.50
CA ALA A 29 37.22 -14.70 3.63
C ALA A 29 37.69 -15.93 2.82
N ILE A 30 36.87 -16.96 2.76
CA ILE A 30 37.01 -18.04 1.76
C ILE A 30 36.33 -17.57 0.45
N ARG A 31 37.06 -17.70 -0.67
CA ARG A 31 36.60 -17.20 -1.96
C ARG A 31 36.34 -18.32 -2.96
N SER A 32 35.39 -18.09 -3.88
CA SER A 32 35.24 -19.00 -5.01
C SER A 32 36.49 -18.98 -5.91
N LEU A 33 36.95 -20.17 -6.31
CA LEU A 33 38.08 -20.36 -7.23
C LEU A 33 37.60 -20.52 -8.67
N ARG A 34 36.39 -21.04 -8.85
CA ARG A 34 35.77 -21.27 -10.17
C ARG A 34 34.24 -21.37 -10.02
N THR A 35 33.54 -21.36 -11.15
CA THR A 35 32.15 -21.75 -11.25
C THR A 35 31.96 -23.22 -10.82
N GLY A 36 30.91 -23.50 -10.01
CA GLY A 36 30.63 -24.87 -9.53
C GLY A 36 29.57 -24.91 -8.45
N ALA A 37 29.31 -26.13 -7.94
CA ALA A 37 28.38 -26.32 -6.81
C ALA A 37 29.01 -25.81 -5.50
N TRP A 38 28.18 -25.32 -4.58
CA TRP A 38 28.62 -24.93 -3.24
C TRP A 38 29.23 -26.12 -2.47
N SER A 39 28.64 -27.30 -2.66
CA SER A 39 29.08 -28.56 -2.02
C SER A 39 30.37 -29.14 -2.61
N ASP A 40 30.85 -28.66 -3.76
CA ASP A 40 32.08 -29.12 -4.36
C ASP A 40 33.28 -28.37 -3.77
N THR A 41 34.20 -29.12 -3.12
CA THR A 41 35.44 -28.56 -2.55
C THR A 41 36.30 -27.85 -3.57
N ALA A 42 36.26 -28.26 -4.85
CA ALA A 42 37.03 -27.63 -5.92
C ALA A 42 36.48 -26.25 -6.33
N THR A 43 35.29 -25.88 -5.90
CA THR A 43 34.70 -24.54 -6.09
C THR A 43 35.44 -23.49 -5.25
N TRP A 44 36.07 -23.87 -4.15
CA TRP A 44 36.53 -22.96 -3.12
C TRP A 44 38.07 -22.95 -2.98
N GLU A 45 38.63 -21.80 -2.63
CA GLU A 45 40.03 -21.65 -2.25
C GLU A 45 40.38 -22.59 -1.08
N GLY A 46 41.55 -23.22 -1.17
CA GLY A 46 42.00 -24.18 -0.17
C GLY A 46 41.29 -25.53 -0.17
N GLY A 47 40.46 -25.81 -1.22
CA GLY A 47 39.81 -27.12 -1.41
C GLY A 47 38.87 -27.53 -0.27
N ARG A 48 38.16 -26.61 0.36
CA ARG A 48 37.24 -26.85 1.47
C ARG A 48 35.96 -26.06 1.35
N ILE A 49 34.85 -26.66 1.69
CA ILE A 49 33.53 -26.01 1.70
C ILE A 49 33.47 -24.97 2.83
N PRO A 50 32.79 -23.81 2.62
CA PRO A 50 32.57 -22.82 3.68
C PRO A 50 31.92 -23.42 4.94
N ALA A 51 32.48 -23.09 6.10
CA ALA A 51 32.03 -23.57 7.41
C ALA A 51 31.44 -22.44 8.27
N ALA A 52 30.84 -22.81 9.40
CA ALA A 52 30.25 -21.85 10.33
C ALA A 52 31.24 -20.78 10.77
N GLY A 53 30.77 -19.55 10.90
CA GLY A 53 31.53 -18.36 11.32
C GLY A 53 32.45 -17.77 10.24
N MET A 54 32.52 -18.36 9.04
CA MET A 54 33.37 -17.86 7.95
C MET A 54 32.70 -16.71 7.21
N LYS A 55 33.54 -15.80 6.68
CA LYS A 55 33.19 -14.91 5.58
C LYS A 55 33.35 -15.67 4.27
N VAL A 56 32.43 -15.48 3.33
CA VAL A 56 32.42 -16.14 2.02
C VAL A 56 32.30 -15.09 0.93
N GLN A 57 33.05 -15.27 -0.16
CA GLN A 57 32.93 -14.40 -1.33
C GLN A 57 32.77 -15.22 -2.62
N VAL A 58 31.71 -14.90 -3.36
CA VAL A 58 31.57 -15.34 -4.76
C VAL A 58 32.16 -14.25 -5.65
N ARG A 59 33.29 -14.55 -6.30
CA ARG A 59 34.05 -13.58 -7.11
C ARG A 59 33.32 -13.20 -8.40
N PRO A 60 33.62 -12.02 -8.95
CA PRO A 60 33.11 -11.62 -10.26
C PRO A 60 33.37 -12.70 -11.33
N GLY A 61 32.40 -12.92 -12.21
CA GLY A 61 32.46 -13.91 -13.28
C GLY A 61 32.27 -15.37 -12.87
N HIS A 62 32.24 -15.67 -11.58
CA HIS A 62 31.92 -17.02 -11.10
C HIS A 62 30.41 -17.18 -10.85
N VAL A 63 29.89 -18.37 -11.17
CA VAL A 63 28.52 -18.80 -10.87
C VAL A 63 28.62 -19.94 -9.87
N VAL A 64 28.13 -19.71 -8.65
CA VAL A 64 28.09 -20.72 -7.60
C VAL A 64 26.65 -21.18 -7.39
N THR A 65 26.40 -22.48 -7.46
CA THR A 65 25.08 -23.06 -7.19
C THR A 65 25.02 -23.52 -5.74
N TYR A 66 24.16 -22.87 -4.94
CA TYR A 66 23.88 -23.30 -3.56
C TYR A 66 22.96 -24.53 -3.58
N ASP A 67 23.49 -25.67 -3.24
CA ASP A 67 22.84 -26.98 -3.35
C ASP A 67 22.80 -27.76 -2.03
N VAL A 68 22.90 -27.05 -0.89
CA VAL A 68 23.05 -27.64 0.44
C VAL A 68 21.84 -27.35 1.33
N GLU A 69 21.30 -28.35 1.97
CA GLU A 69 20.41 -28.19 3.12
C GLU A 69 21.26 -28.22 4.40
N ALA A 70 21.87 -27.07 4.72
CA ALA A 70 22.78 -26.97 5.86
C ALA A 70 22.03 -27.13 7.19
N PRO A 71 22.64 -27.77 8.22
CA PRO A 71 22.06 -27.81 9.56
C PRO A 71 21.93 -26.39 10.13
N GLU A 72 21.01 -26.19 11.06
CA GLU A 72 20.76 -24.86 11.67
C GLU A 72 22.00 -24.27 12.37
N SER A 73 22.85 -25.14 12.89
CA SER A 73 24.10 -24.73 13.56
C SER A 73 25.19 -24.23 12.61
N LEU A 74 25.06 -24.47 11.30
CA LEU A 74 25.99 -23.97 10.30
C LEU A 74 25.55 -22.57 9.88
N VAL A 75 26.02 -21.56 10.57
CA VAL A 75 25.73 -20.14 10.26
C VAL A 75 26.96 -19.52 9.61
N ILE A 76 26.84 -19.09 8.37
CA ILE A 76 27.83 -18.29 7.65
C ILE A 76 27.82 -16.87 8.23
N ARG A 77 28.98 -16.31 8.56
CA ARG A 77 29.05 -14.97 9.13
C ARG A 77 28.60 -13.91 8.13
N SER A 78 29.23 -13.89 6.96
CA SER A 78 28.81 -13.00 5.88
C SER A 78 29.07 -13.65 4.52
N LEU A 79 28.21 -13.32 3.55
CA LEU A 79 28.27 -13.80 2.17
C LEU A 79 28.26 -12.61 1.23
N HIS A 80 29.40 -12.38 0.58
CA HIS A 80 29.61 -11.31 -0.37
C HIS A 80 29.50 -11.88 -1.79
N ILE A 81 28.52 -11.41 -2.53
CA ILE A 81 28.24 -11.88 -3.89
C ILE A 81 28.65 -10.77 -4.87
N ALA A 82 29.81 -10.90 -5.49
CA ALA A 82 30.28 -10.05 -6.56
C ALA A 82 30.14 -10.72 -7.94
N GLY A 83 29.94 -12.03 -7.95
CA GLY A 83 29.55 -12.83 -9.11
C GLY A 83 28.07 -13.20 -9.05
N THR A 84 27.77 -14.48 -9.32
CA THR A 84 26.40 -15.01 -9.26
C THR A 84 26.30 -16.13 -8.22
N LEU A 85 25.37 -15.99 -7.30
CA LEU A 85 24.90 -17.09 -6.47
C LEU A 85 23.50 -17.51 -6.91
N THR A 86 23.33 -18.78 -7.28
CA THR A 86 22.02 -19.34 -7.63
C THR A 86 21.67 -20.49 -6.73
N PHE A 87 20.41 -20.64 -6.34
CA PHE A 87 19.93 -21.76 -5.54
C PHE A 87 19.49 -22.91 -6.46
N ALA A 88 19.82 -24.14 -6.09
CA ALA A 88 19.36 -25.33 -6.81
C ALA A 88 17.82 -25.38 -6.81
N PRO A 89 17.16 -25.36 -7.96
CA PRO A 89 15.69 -25.22 -8.00
C PRO A 89 14.94 -26.52 -7.71
N ASP A 90 15.63 -27.66 -7.70
CA ASP A 90 15.09 -29.02 -7.56
C ASP A 90 15.53 -29.73 -6.28
N LYS A 91 16.21 -29.02 -5.38
CA LYS A 91 16.65 -29.53 -4.08
C LYS A 91 16.24 -28.61 -2.96
N SER A 92 15.85 -29.17 -1.82
CA SER A 92 15.68 -28.37 -0.60
C SER A 92 17.02 -27.82 -0.15
N THR A 93 17.03 -26.52 0.15
CA THR A 93 18.24 -25.80 0.57
C THR A 93 17.96 -24.97 1.82
N ARG A 94 18.97 -24.85 2.68
CA ARG A 94 18.94 -23.96 3.85
C ARG A 94 20.27 -23.24 3.97
N LEU A 95 20.21 -21.90 3.95
CA LEU A 95 21.36 -21.02 4.20
C LEU A 95 21.07 -20.19 5.45
N SER A 96 21.82 -20.46 6.54
CA SER A 96 21.81 -19.59 7.72
C SER A 96 22.98 -18.61 7.62
N VAL A 97 22.72 -17.29 7.73
CA VAL A 97 23.74 -16.25 7.45
C VAL A 97 23.47 -14.97 8.23
N GLY A 98 24.56 -14.30 8.65
CA GLY A 98 24.49 -13.01 9.31
C GLY A 98 24.28 -11.83 8.36
N LEU A 99 24.91 -11.84 7.20
CA LEU A 99 24.81 -10.78 6.20
C LEU A 99 24.97 -11.36 4.80
N ILE A 100 24.09 -10.98 3.88
CA ILE A 100 24.28 -11.15 2.44
C ILE A 100 24.41 -9.77 1.82
N LYS A 101 25.55 -9.51 1.14
CA LYS A 101 25.77 -8.31 0.30
C LYS A 101 25.85 -8.74 -1.15
N VAL A 102 24.97 -8.17 -1.98
CA VAL A 102 24.96 -8.36 -3.44
C VAL A 102 25.48 -7.08 -4.07
N GLU A 103 26.74 -7.05 -4.36
CA GLU A 103 27.46 -5.85 -4.82
C GLU A 103 28.69 -6.26 -5.61
N ASN A 104 28.96 -5.61 -6.74
CA ASN A 104 30.18 -5.85 -7.51
C ASN A 104 31.39 -5.19 -6.82
N SER A 105 31.84 -5.80 -5.73
CA SER A 105 32.97 -5.35 -4.91
C SER A 105 33.84 -6.52 -4.48
N GLU A 106 35.14 -6.34 -4.43
CA GLU A 106 36.06 -7.30 -3.84
C GLU A 106 36.13 -7.19 -2.30
N SER A 107 35.55 -6.16 -1.70
CA SER A 107 35.50 -5.99 -0.26
C SER A 107 34.65 -7.07 0.40
N THR A 108 35.08 -7.52 1.56
CA THR A 108 34.33 -8.43 2.43
C THR A 108 34.07 -7.76 3.79
N ASP A 109 33.94 -6.44 3.81
CA ASP A 109 33.53 -5.72 5.01
C ASP A 109 32.12 -6.11 5.42
N GLU A 110 31.82 -5.95 6.70
CA GLU A 110 30.52 -6.29 7.28
C GLU A 110 29.71 -5.03 7.62
N GLU A 111 30.14 -3.89 7.12
CA GLU A 111 29.36 -2.69 7.26
C GLU A 111 28.15 -2.79 6.35
N GLY A 112 26.96 -2.76 6.95
CA GLY A 112 25.71 -2.64 6.19
C GLY A 112 25.70 -1.30 5.46
N PHE A 113 24.91 -1.18 4.40
CA PHE A 113 24.71 0.10 3.74
C PHE A 113 24.05 1.08 4.72
N ASP A 114 24.62 2.25 4.85
CA ASP A 114 23.91 3.39 5.41
C ASP A 114 22.80 3.77 4.43
N CYS A 115 21.61 4.06 4.93
CA CYS A 115 20.50 4.50 4.07
C CYS A 115 20.83 5.81 3.32
N ASP A 116 21.75 6.60 3.86
CA ASP A 116 22.24 7.85 3.27
C ASP A 116 23.48 7.68 2.38
N ALA A 117 24.04 6.47 2.26
CA ALA A 117 25.22 6.22 1.46
C ALA A 117 24.94 6.47 -0.03
N HIS A 118 25.79 7.24 -0.66
CA HIS A 118 25.75 7.46 -2.10
C HIS A 118 26.54 6.33 -2.79
N ALA A 119 25.80 5.41 -3.43
CA ALA A 119 26.44 4.46 -4.33
C ALA A 119 26.84 5.19 -5.63
N GLU A 120 28.05 4.94 -6.10
CA GLU A 120 28.48 5.38 -7.44
C GLU A 120 27.61 4.71 -8.50
N GLU A 121 27.38 5.39 -9.64
CA GLU A 121 26.70 4.75 -10.75
C GLU A 121 27.49 3.52 -11.21
N PRO A 122 26.84 2.35 -11.37
CA PRO A 122 27.53 1.15 -11.79
C PRO A 122 28.08 1.31 -13.21
N ASP A 123 29.32 0.88 -13.41
CA ASP A 123 29.88 0.79 -14.74
C ASP A 123 29.08 -0.22 -15.57
N ALA A 124 28.39 0.28 -16.61
CA ALA A 124 27.56 -0.55 -17.48
C ALA A 124 28.36 -1.63 -18.26
N ALA A 125 29.70 -1.52 -18.30
CA ALA A 125 30.56 -2.51 -18.93
C ALA A 125 30.91 -3.70 -18.02
N GLN A 126 30.64 -3.58 -16.70
CA GLN A 126 30.95 -4.65 -15.75
C GLN A 126 29.71 -5.54 -15.49
N PRO A 127 29.93 -6.87 -15.33
CA PRO A 127 28.85 -7.76 -14.97
C PRO A 127 28.31 -7.39 -13.58
N ARG A 128 26.97 -7.38 -13.44
CA ARG A 128 26.33 -7.14 -12.16
C ARG A 128 26.49 -8.32 -11.22
N ALA A 129 26.53 -8.05 -9.93
CA ALA A 129 26.39 -9.05 -8.88
C ALA A 129 24.95 -9.57 -8.84
N VAL A 130 24.76 -10.89 -8.70
CA VAL A 130 23.43 -11.52 -8.84
C VAL A 130 23.18 -12.57 -7.76
N LEU A 131 22.03 -12.47 -7.09
CA LEU A 131 21.46 -13.51 -6.23
C LEU A 131 20.17 -14.04 -6.87
N LEU A 132 20.12 -15.35 -7.17
CA LEU A 132 18.97 -16.02 -7.75
C LEU A 132 18.45 -17.13 -6.81
N VAL A 133 17.27 -16.96 -6.26
CA VAL A 133 16.53 -18.02 -5.54
C VAL A 133 15.37 -18.47 -6.42
N GLY A 134 15.71 -19.26 -7.45
CA GLY A 134 14.85 -19.52 -8.60
C GLY A 134 14.86 -18.36 -9.60
N THR A 135 14.28 -18.59 -10.76
CA THR A 135 14.04 -17.57 -11.80
C THR A 135 12.59 -17.64 -12.26
N ALA A 136 12.14 -16.64 -13.02
CA ALA A 136 10.78 -16.64 -13.57
C ALA A 136 10.50 -17.87 -14.46
N GLU A 137 11.51 -18.30 -15.24
CA GLU A 137 11.43 -19.49 -16.12
C GLU A 137 11.59 -20.80 -15.35
N ARG A 138 12.34 -20.77 -14.27
CA ARG A 138 12.65 -21.94 -13.46
C ARG A 138 12.55 -21.61 -11.96
N PRO A 139 11.32 -21.44 -11.45
CA PRO A 139 11.11 -21.20 -10.03
C PRO A 139 11.56 -22.42 -9.19
N ILE A 140 11.74 -22.22 -7.91
CA ILE A 140 11.97 -23.33 -6.96
C ILE A 140 10.79 -24.29 -7.04
N ALA A 141 11.06 -25.57 -7.29
CA ALA A 141 10.05 -26.58 -7.55
C ALA A 141 9.08 -26.74 -6.35
N VAL A 142 7.82 -27.07 -6.64
CA VAL A 142 6.72 -27.07 -5.65
C VAL A 142 6.94 -27.99 -4.45
N ASN A 143 7.75 -29.05 -4.62
CA ASN A 143 8.01 -30.06 -3.57
C ASN A 143 9.27 -29.79 -2.77
N VAL A 144 10.03 -28.74 -3.08
CA VAL A 144 11.27 -28.39 -2.38
C VAL A 144 11.17 -27.00 -1.80
N ARG A 145 12.01 -26.72 -0.82
CA ARG A 145 12.04 -25.45 -0.11
C ARG A 145 13.41 -24.82 -0.21
N ALA A 146 13.45 -23.55 -0.56
CA ALA A 146 14.64 -22.72 -0.43
C ALA A 146 14.47 -21.79 0.78
N LEU A 147 15.33 -21.96 1.80
CA LEU A 147 15.27 -21.19 3.03
C LEU A 147 16.55 -20.36 3.21
N ILE A 148 16.40 -19.04 3.32
CA ILE A 148 17.43 -18.14 3.83
C ILE A 148 17.04 -17.71 5.23
N ARG A 149 17.88 -18.04 6.20
CA ARG A 149 17.66 -17.76 7.62
C ARG A 149 18.64 -16.73 8.12
N LEU A 150 18.16 -15.53 8.38
CA LEU A 150 18.94 -14.41 8.84
C LEU A 150 19.20 -14.54 10.35
N THR A 151 20.48 -14.75 10.69
CA THR A 151 20.90 -15.06 12.05
C THR A 151 21.87 -14.01 12.55
N TYR A 152 21.54 -13.31 13.64
CA TYR A 152 22.47 -12.39 14.24
C TYR A 152 23.66 -13.12 14.87
N ILE A 153 24.86 -12.66 14.58
CA ILE A 153 26.09 -13.19 15.15
C ILE A 153 26.73 -12.12 16.04
N ALA A 154 27.06 -12.49 17.26
CA ALA A 154 27.67 -11.56 18.21
C ALA A 154 28.93 -10.87 17.63
N GLY A 155 29.01 -9.55 17.84
CA GLY A 155 30.07 -8.70 17.29
C GLY A 155 29.83 -8.19 15.87
N MET A 156 28.72 -8.52 15.23
CA MET A 156 28.23 -7.81 14.04
C MET A 156 27.49 -6.54 14.46
N LYS A 157 27.47 -5.53 13.58
CA LYS A 157 26.76 -4.27 13.83
C LYS A 157 25.27 -4.52 13.91
N GLN A 158 24.71 -4.38 15.09
CA GLN A 158 23.33 -4.74 15.42
C GLN A 158 22.29 -3.95 14.62
N GLU A 159 22.59 -2.69 14.30
CA GLU A 159 21.70 -1.84 13.52
C GLU A 159 21.52 -2.34 12.07
N SER A 160 22.58 -2.89 11.45
CA SER A 160 22.59 -3.28 10.04
C SER A 160 22.58 -4.78 9.80
N CYS A 161 22.78 -5.61 10.83
CA CYS A 161 22.78 -7.07 10.74
C CYS A 161 21.77 -7.69 11.69
N PRO A 162 21.17 -8.87 11.36
CA PRO A 162 21.38 -9.58 10.10
C PRO A 162 20.60 -8.94 8.94
N ALA A 163 21.02 -9.18 7.69
CA ALA A 163 20.37 -8.55 6.53
C ALA A 163 20.67 -9.25 5.19
N ILE A 164 19.84 -8.94 4.20
CA ILE A 164 20.15 -9.09 2.77
C ILE A 164 20.11 -7.69 2.16
N VAL A 165 21.21 -7.25 1.56
CA VAL A 165 21.30 -5.93 0.94
C VAL A 165 21.89 -6.06 -0.46
N CYS A 166 21.20 -5.48 -1.44
CA CYS A 166 21.65 -5.40 -2.83
C CYS A 166 21.94 -3.94 -3.19
N CYS A 167 23.09 -3.66 -3.76
CA CYS A 167 23.45 -2.36 -4.26
C CYS A 167 23.98 -2.49 -5.69
N ALA A 168 23.34 -1.81 -6.63
CA ALA A 168 23.66 -1.88 -8.06
C ALA A 168 23.68 -3.30 -8.65
N GLY A 169 23.20 -4.28 -7.90
CA GLY A 169 23.12 -5.68 -8.27
C GLY A 169 21.71 -6.10 -8.69
N ARG A 170 21.50 -7.42 -8.67
CA ARG A 170 20.19 -8.03 -8.93
C ARG A 170 19.87 -9.09 -7.89
N MET A 171 18.63 -9.08 -7.38
CA MET A 171 18.11 -10.14 -6.52
C MET A 171 16.76 -10.63 -7.03
N ASP A 172 16.67 -11.92 -7.31
CA ASP A 172 15.43 -12.57 -7.72
C ASP A 172 15.04 -13.69 -6.74
N PHE A 173 13.75 -13.72 -6.38
CA PHE A 173 13.18 -14.73 -5.52
C PHE A 173 11.92 -15.30 -6.17
N HIS A 174 11.97 -16.51 -6.71
CA HIS A 174 10.86 -17.12 -7.44
C HIS A 174 10.49 -18.48 -6.86
N GLY A 175 9.37 -18.50 -6.14
CA GLY A 175 8.76 -19.72 -5.61
C GLY A 175 7.73 -20.32 -6.56
N ALA A 176 7.20 -21.47 -6.16
CA ALA A 176 6.14 -22.14 -6.88
C ALA A 176 4.87 -21.28 -6.93
N PRO A 177 4.28 -21.05 -8.11
CA PRO A 177 3.13 -20.18 -8.27
C PRO A 177 1.88 -20.72 -7.59
N LEU A 178 1.08 -19.80 -7.06
CA LEU A 178 -0.30 -20.05 -6.61
C LEU A 178 -1.27 -19.42 -7.61
N SER A 179 -2.44 -20.02 -7.82
CA SER A 179 -3.45 -19.37 -8.67
C SER A 179 -4.00 -18.08 -8.03
N ARG A 180 -4.11 -18.08 -6.71
CA ARG A 180 -4.48 -16.94 -5.86
C ARG A 180 -3.72 -17.05 -4.53
N THR A 181 -3.31 -15.93 -4.01
CA THR A 181 -2.69 -15.84 -2.68
C THR A 181 -3.75 -15.61 -1.60
N TRP A 182 -4.85 -14.98 -1.97
CA TRP A 182 -6.02 -14.76 -1.15
C TRP A 182 -7.29 -14.73 -2.02
N VAL A 183 -8.42 -15.05 -1.43
CA VAL A 183 -9.75 -15.01 -2.06
C VAL A 183 -10.79 -14.57 -1.03
N LYS A 184 -11.97 -14.17 -1.50
CA LYS A 184 -13.12 -13.88 -0.63
C LYS A 184 -13.73 -15.19 -0.08
N LEU A 185 -14.39 -15.09 1.07
CA LEU A 185 -15.31 -16.13 1.53
C LEU A 185 -16.46 -16.29 0.55
N GLY A 186 -16.83 -17.51 0.21
CA GLY A 186 -17.97 -17.82 -0.67
C GLY A 186 -19.28 -18.00 0.08
N THR A 187 -19.21 -18.30 1.38
CA THR A 187 -20.36 -18.43 2.29
C THR A 187 -19.98 -17.86 3.66
N PRO A 188 -20.95 -17.46 4.50
CA PRO A 188 -20.65 -17.12 5.89
C PRO A 188 -19.99 -18.28 6.59
N ALA A 189 -19.06 -17.98 7.48
CA ALA A 189 -18.43 -18.96 8.35
C ALA A 189 -18.78 -18.61 9.80
N ALA A 190 -19.38 -19.57 10.51
CA ALA A 190 -19.83 -19.36 11.86
C ALA A 190 -18.77 -19.78 12.88
N LYS A 191 -18.85 -19.18 14.05
CA LYS A 191 -18.10 -19.66 15.22
C LYS A 191 -18.37 -21.15 15.43
N GLY A 192 -17.31 -21.93 15.57
CA GLY A 192 -17.38 -23.40 15.73
C GLY A 192 -17.16 -24.17 14.43
N ASP A 193 -17.23 -23.52 13.27
CA ASP A 193 -16.97 -24.17 12.01
C ASP A 193 -15.50 -24.60 11.91
N LYS A 194 -15.27 -25.79 11.34
CA LYS A 194 -13.94 -26.31 11.01
C LYS A 194 -13.64 -26.30 9.52
N GLN A 195 -14.45 -25.62 8.76
CA GLN A 195 -14.37 -25.55 7.31
C GLN A 195 -14.95 -24.24 6.83
N VAL A 196 -14.38 -23.71 5.76
CA VAL A 196 -14.90 -22.55 5.04
C VAL A 196 -15.01 -22.86 3.55
N THR A 197 -15.89 -22.12 2.88
CA THR A 197 -16.03 -22.17 1.43
C THR A 197 -15.40 -20.91 0.82
N LEU A 198 -14.54 -21.10 -0.14
CA LEU A 198 -13.91 -20.04 -0.92
C LEU A 198 -14.87 -19.55 -2.01
N SER A 199 -14.80 -18.28 -2.39
CA SER A 199 -15.60 -17.73 -3.49
C SER A 199 -15.19 -18.29 -4.88
N GLU A 200 -13.94 -18.71 -5.02
CA GLU A 200 -13.39 -19.34 -6.22
C GLU A 200 -12.40 -20.46 -5.85
N PRO A 201 -12.18 -21.45 -6.73
CA PRO A 201 -11.21 -22.51 -6.47
C PRO A 201 -9.78 -21.96 -6.53
N VAL A 202 -8.91 -22.53 -5.69
CA VAL A 202 -7.49 -22.18 -5.63
C VAL A 202 -6.61 -23.40 -5.94
N THR A 203 -5.47 -23.14 -6.55
CA THR A 203 -4.42 -24.15 -6.78
C THR A 203 -3.11 -23.71 -6.14
N GLY A 204 -2.31 -24.69 -5.71
CA GLY A 204 -1.03 -24.44 -5.04
C GLY A 204 -1.11 -24.37 -3.51
N TRP A 205 -2.30 -24.16 -2.93
CA TRP A 205 -2.51 -24.33 -1.49
C TRP A 205 -2.49 -25.81 -1.12
N LYS A 206 -2.01 -26.16 0.05
CA LYS A 206 -1.87 -27.54 0.48
C LYS A 206 -2.13 -27.73 1.97
N VAL A 207 -2.40 -28.97 2.34
CA VAL A 207 -2.50 -29.38 3.76
C VAL A 207 -1.20 -29.03 4.47
N GLY A 208 -1.32 -28.44 5.66
CA GLY A 208 -0.21 -27.94 6.47
C GLY A 208 0.11 -26.46 6.24
N ASP A 209 -0.48 -25.79 5.23
CA ASP A 209 -0.33 -24.36 5.06
C ASP A 209 -1.08 -23.58 6.14
N THR A 210 -0.50 -22.50 6.59
CA THR A 210 -1.15 -21.52 7.46
C THR A 210 -1.98 -20.55 6.64
N ILE A 211 -3.24 -20.42 7.00
CA ILE A 211 -4.15 -19.45 6.42
C ILE A 211 -4.60 -18.41 7.45
N VAL A 212 -5.04 -17.27 6.94
CA VAL A 212 -5.64 -16.20 7.72
C VAL A 212 -7.06 -15.99 7.24
N VAL A 213 -8.04 -15.97 8.15
CA VAL A 213 -9.42 -15.56 7.90
C VAL A 213 -9.58 -14.17 8.48
N THR A 214 -9.88 -13.17 7.65
CA THR A 214 -9.94 -11.78 8.09
C THR A 214 -11.13 -11.52 9.00
N ALA A 215 -10.93 -10.64 9.98
CA ALA A 215 -12.03 -10.11 10.78
C ALA A 215 -13.07 -9.42 9.89
N THR A 216 -14.34 -9.63 10.19
CA THR A 216 -15.46 -9.00 9.46
C THR A 216 -16.42 -8.25 10.38
N GLN A 217 -16.13 -8.20 11.67
CA GLN A 217 -16.96 -7.50 12.65
C GLN A 217 -16.35 -6.12 12.96
N PHE A 218 -17.24 -5.14 13.22
CA PHE A 218 -16.84 -3.88 13.80
C PHE A 218 -16.81 -4.03 15.31
N GLY A 219 -15.74 -3.61 15.92
CA GLY A 219 -15.66 -3.51 17.36
C GLY A 219 -14.39 -2.82 17.79
N GLU A 220 -14.53 -1.81 18.65
CA GLU A 220 -13.45 -1.30 19.49
C GLU A 220 -12.97 -2.37 20.48
N SER A 221 -13.63 -3.53 20.50
CA SER A 221 -13.24 -4.60 21.39
C SER A 221 -11.90 -5.14 20.92
N LYS A 222 -11.05 -5.48 21.88
CA LYS A 222 -9.77 -6.16 21.71
C LYS A 222 -9.90 -7.53 21.01
N ASP A 223 -11.09 -7.85 20.56
CA ASP A 223 -11.55 -9.08 19.94
C ASP A 223 -11.84 -8.91 18.45
N ASN A 224 -11.24 -7.93 17.79
CA ASN A 224 -11.22 -7.89 16.33
C ASN A 224 -10.34 -9.04 15.84
N VAL A 225 -10.94 -10.10 15.38
CA VAL A 225 -10.31 -11.40 15.37
C VAL A 225 -10.13 -11.86 13.96
N THR A 226 -9.02 -11.46 13.42
CA THR A 226 -8.42 -12.20 12.32
C THR A 226 -7.89 -13.51 12.88
N GLU A 227 -8.29 -14.63 12.30
CA GLU A 227 -7.96 -15.95 12.81
C GLU A 227 -6.95 -16.66 11.93
N GLU A 228 -5.89 -17.20 12.55
CA GLU A 228 -4.95 -18.10 11.89
C GLU A 228 -5.42 -19.53 12.05
N ARG A 229 -5.35 -20.31 10.96
CA ARG A 229 -5.67 -21.75 10.96
C ARG A 229 -4.67 -22.50 10.09
N THR A 230 -4.48 -23.78 10.41
CA THR A 230 -3.70 -24.69 9.57
C THR A 230 -4.65 -25.52 8.71
N ILE A 231 -4.40 -25.59 7.43
CA ILE A 231 -5.20 -26.40 6.50
C ILE A 231 -5.05 -27.87 6.85
N SER A 232 -6.14 -28.54 7.15
CA SER A 232 -6.19 -30.00 7.39
C SER A 232 -6.76 -30.77 6.21
N SER A 233 -7.59 -30.13 5.36
CA SER A 233 -8.16 -30.76 4.17
C SER A 233 -8.54 -29.71 3.12
N MET A 234 -8.55 -30.14 1.85
CA MET A 234 -9.03 -29.32 0.71
C MET A 234 -9.86 -30.16 -0.22
N SER A 235 -11.01 -29.63 -0.68
CA SER A 235 -11.87 -30.27 -1.65
C SER A 235 -12.66 -29.22 -2.46
N GLY A 236 -12.34 -29.04 -3.73
CA GLY A 236 -12.92 -27.98 -4.54
C GLY A 236 -12.69 -26.60 -3.91
N ASN A 237 -13.77 -25.89 -3.60
CA ASN A 237 -13.72 -24.58 -2.93
C ASN A 237 -13.71 -24.68 -1.42
N SER A 238 -13.69 -25.89 -0.85
CA SER A 238 -13.77 -26.09 0.58
C SER A 238 -12.39 -26.29 1.20
N VAL A 239 -12.11 -25.54 2.29
CA VAL A 239 -10.88 -25.62 3.08
C VAL A 239 -11.23 -25.96 4.52
N GLY A 240 -10.80 -27.13 4.97
CA GLY A 240 -10.94 -27.56 6.36
C GLY A 240 -9.72 -27.25 7.19
N PHE A 241 -9.91 -27.06 8.49
CA PHE A 241 -8.83 -26.84 9.46
C PHE A 241 -8.99 -27.72 10.71
N ASP A 242 -7.93 -27.86 11.41
CA ASP A 242 -7.83 -28.68 12.62
C ASP A 242 -8.57 -28.07 13.83
N GLU A 243 -8.48 -26.74 13.98
CA GLU A 243 -9.14 -26.00 15.06
C GLU A 243 -10.36 -25.22 14.55
N PRO A 244 -11.49 -25.20 15.32
CA PRO A 244 -12.68 -24.48 14.93
C PRO A 244 -12.46 -22.97 14.94
N LEU A 245 -13.25 -22.22 14.14
CA LEU A 245 -13.31 -20.77 14.22
C LEU A 245 -13.83 -20.33 15.59
N ALA A 246 -13.23 -19.30 16.13
CA ALA A 246 -13.65 -18.70 17.39
C ALA A 246 -14.70 -17.59 17.20
N HIS A 247 -14.86 -17.08 15.99
CA HIS A 247 -15.74 -15.95 15.65
C HIS A 247 -16.50 -16.21 14.36
N ASP A 248 -17.53 -15.38 14.13
CA ASP A 248 -18.30 -15.36 12.88
C ASP A 248 -17.61 -14.49 11.84
N HIS A 249 -17.60 -14.94 10.59
CA HIS A 249 -17.03 -14.20 9.44
C HIS A 249 -18.08 -14.06 8.35
N SER A 250 -18.26 -12.85 7.83
CA SER A 250 -19.17 -12.55 6.73
C SER A 250 -18.67 -13.13 5.41
N GLY A 251 -19.53 -13.80 4.69
CA GLY A 251 -19.19 -14.47 3.44
C GLY A 251 -20.26 -14.38 2.34
N THR A 252 -21.27 -13.51 2.51
CA THR A 252 -22.34 -13.36 1.51
C THR A 252 -22.60 -11.91 1.16
N GLY A 253 -23.20 -11.71 -0.02
CA GLY A 253 -23.59 -10.40 -0.50
C GLY A 253 -22.37 -9.56 -0.90
N GLU A 254 -22.47 -8.27 -0.63
CA GLU A 254 -21.48 -7.27 -1.03
C GLU A 254 -20.25 -7.21 -0.10
N PHE A 255 -20.41 -7.60 1.17
CA PHE A 255 -19.41 -7.49 2.22
C PHE A 255 -18.92 -8.88 2.67
N GLN A 256 -17.79 -9.27 2.14
CA GLN A 256 -17.22 -10.61 2.36
C GLN A 256 -15.79 -10.46 2.91
N GLY A 257 -15.47 -11.23 3.94
CA GLY A 257 -14.10 -11.39 4.43
C GLY A 257 -13.21 -12.16 3.46
N GLU A 258 -11.92 -12.16 3.72
CA GLU A 258 -10.90 -12.83 2.91
C GLU A 258 -10.32 -14.03 3.65
N ILE A 259 -9.82 -14.96 2.83
CA ILE A 259 -8.92 -16.02 3.27
C ILE A 259 -7.62 -15.86 2.49
N ALA A 260 -6.50 -15.82 3.21
CA ALA A 260 -5.18 -15.69 2.63
C ALA A 260 -4.27 -16.82 3.06
N ASN A 261 -3.49 -17.35 2.12
CA ASN A 261 -2.44 -18.33 2.40
C ASN A 261 -1.11 -17.60 2.66
N LEU A 262 -0.48 -17.87 3.79
CA LEU A 262 0.78 -17.25 4.19
C LEU A 262 2.03 -18.02 3.72
N ASN A 263 1.93 -19.29 3.38
CA ASN A 263 3.09 -20.12 3.10
C ASN A 263 3.55 -20.02 1.64
N ARG A 264 4.86 -20.01 1.48
CA ARG A 264 5.57 -20.13 0.19
C ARG A 264 6.73 -21.09 0.36
N ASN A 265 7.25 -21.60 -0.76
CA ASN A 265 8.38 -22.52 -0.72
C ASN A 265 9.76 -21.84 -0.85
N VAL A 266 9.81 -20.57 -1.23
CA VAL A 266 10.97 -19.69 -1.05
C VAL A 266 10.74 -18.83 0.17
N VAL A 267 11.61 -18.94 1.18
CA VAL A 267 11.41 -18.31 2.48
C VAL A 267 12.65 -17.52 2.91
N VAL A 268 12.44 -16.28 3.32
CA VAL A 268 13.40 -15.44 4.03
C VAL A 268 12.85 -15.17 5.43
N GLU A 269 13.57 -15.56 6.47
CA GLU A 269 13.12 -15.43 7.85
C GLU A 269 14.22 -14.94 8.80
N SER A 270 13.83 -14.39 9.94
CA SER A 270 14.75 -14.19 11.07
C SER A 270 14.85 -15.48 11.88
N ALA A 271 16.07 -15.86 12.25
CA ALA A 271 16.33 -17.05 13.05
C ALA A 271 15.75 -16.93 14.46
N ASP A 272 15.79 -15.74 15.04
CA ASP A 272 15.23 -15.42 16.35
C ASP A 272 14.17 -14.31 16.22
N PRO A 273 12.90 -14.68 16.15
CA PRO A 273 11.82 -13.68 16.08
C PRO A 273 11.67 -12.81 17.32
N ALA A 274 12.19 -13.22 18.46
CA ALA A 274 12.14 -12.47 19.71
C ALA A 274 13.37 -11.59 19.92
N GLY A 275 14.49 -11.93 19.27
CA GLY A 275 15.76 -11.22 19.35
C GLY A 275 15.99 -10.28 18.17
N GLU A 276 17.26 -10.27 17.66
CA GLU A 276 17.65 -9.41 16.54
C GLU A 276 17.12 -9.95 15.22
N ARG A 277 16.20 -9.18 14.63
CA ARG A 277 15.57 -9.53 13.36
C ARG A 277 16.35 -9.02 12.16
N GLY A 278 16.23 -9.75 11.06
CA GLY A 278 16.77 -9.36 9.78
C GLY A 278 15.88 -8.38 9.02
N HIS A 279 16.43 -7.83 7.94
CA HIS A 279 15.72 -7.02 6.96
C HIS A 279 16.25 -7.28 5.57
N THR A 280 15.51 -6.86 4.53
CA THR A 280 15.95 -6.98 3.14
C THR A 280 15.84 -5.63 2.44
N MET A 281 16.85 -5.31 1.60
CA MET A 281 16.92 -4.02 0.92
C MET A 281 17.41 -4.16 -0.52
N TYR A 282 16.64 -3.63 -1.45
CA TYR A 282 17.07 -3.25 -2.79
C TYR A 282 17.50 -1.80 -2.74
N HIS A 283 18.81 -1.56 -2.69
CA HIS A 283 19.35 -0.21 -2.61
C HIS A 283 19.60 0.35 -4.00
N ARG A 284 20.11 1.56 -4.12
CA ARG A 284 20.36 2.31 -5.36
C ARG A 284 20.80 1.44 -6.53
N HIS A 285 20.26 1.71 -7.71
CA HIS A 285 20.56 1.02 -8.97
C HIS A 285 20.32 -0.49 -8.96
N SER A 286 19.69 -1.03 -7.92
CA SER A 286 19.32 -2.44 -7.86
C SER A 286 18.13 -2.75 -8.74
N ALA A 287 18.06 -4.01 -9.18
CA ALA A 287 16.92 -4.57 -9.90
C ALA A 287 16.58 -5.96 -9.36
N GLY A 288 15.48 -6.53 -9.82
CA GLY A 288 15.09 -7.90 -9.53
C GLY A 288 13.60 -8.02 -9.20
N SER A 289 13.12 -9.25 -9.30
CA SER A 289 11.70 -9.56 -9.11
C SER A 289 11.51 -10.60 -8.02
N ILE A 290 10.35 -10.52 -7.39
CA ILE A 290 9.89 -11.46 -6.38
C ILE A 290 8.58 -12.06 -6.87
N SER A 291 8.51 -13.40 -6.94
CA SER A 291 7.24 -14.06 -7.17
C SER A 291 7.07 -15.23 -6.21
N TYR A 292 5.94 -15.25 -5.51
CA TYR A 292 5.56 -16.32 -4.57
C TYR A 292 6.67 -16.67 -3.58
N ALA A 293 7.25 -15.64 -2.95
CA ALA A 293 8.20 -15.78 -1.85
C ALA A 293 7.59 -15.31 -0.53
N GLU A 294 8.06 -15.87 0.57
CA GLU A 294 7.63 -15.58 1.93
C GLU A 294 8.74 -14.83 2.69
N PHE A 295 8.40 -13.67 3.22
CA PHE A 295 9.25 -12.85 4.08
C PHE A 295 8.60 -12.79 5.46
N ARG A 296 9.15 -13.51 6.44
CA ARG A 296 8.50 -13.61 7.74
C ARG A 296 9.41 -13.27 8.90
N ASN A 297 8.78 -12.70 9.92
CA ASN A 297 9.46 -12.32 11.15
C ASN A 297 10.66 -11.37 10.92
N LEU A 298 10.59 -10.54 9.89
CA LEU A 298 11.61 -9.57 9.53
C LEU A 298 11.26 -8.18 10.10
N GLY A 299 12.13 -7.21 9.80
CA GLY A 299 11.98 -5.82 10.21
C GLY A 299 12.53 -5.56 11.61
N LYS A 300 13.38 -4.53 11.74
CA LYS A 300 13.94 -4.11 13.03
C LYS A 300 13.03 -3.07 13.67
N LYS A 301 12.57 -3.38 14.87
CA LYS A 301 11.67 -2.51 15.62
C LYS A 301 12.27 -1.11 15.82
N ASP A 302 11.44 -0.09 15.59
CA ASP A 302 11.78 1.32 15.81
C ASP A 302 13.04 1.82 15.05
N THR A 303 13.46 1.10 13.99
CA THR A 303 14.67 1.44 13.22
C THR A 303 14.29 1.83 11.78
N LEU A 304 14.58 3.08 11.41
CA LEU A 304 14.33 3.60 10.07
C LEU A 304 15.08 2.80 9.00
N GLY A 305 14.45 2.53 7.86
CA GLY A 305 15.04 1.84 6.73
C GLY A 305 15.24 0.32 6.90
N ARG A 306 14.97 -0.24 8.08
CA ARG A 306 15.15 -1.67 8.38
C ARG A 306 13.81 -2.40 8.36
N TYR A 307 13.18 -2.41 7.16
CA TYR A 307 11.86 -2.98 6.91
C TYR A 307 11.94 -4.44 6.45
N SER A 308 10.84 -5.16 6.40
CA SER A 308 10.87 -6.54 5.91
C SER A 308 11.31 -6.59 4.45
N LEU A 309 10.79 -5.71 3.61
CA LEU A 309 11.17 -5.57 2.21
C LEU A 309 11.23 -4.08 1.86
N HIS A 310 12.40 -3.59 1.46
CA HIS A 310 12.66 -2.18 1.23
C HIS A 310 13.27 -1.93 -0.15
N PHE A 311 12.58 -1.17 -0.98
CA PHE A 311 13.10 -0.61 -2.25
C PHE A 311 13.55 0.81 -1.97
N HIS A 312 14.88 1.01 -1.88
CA HIS A 312 15.47 2.23 -1.34
C HIS A 312 16.23 3.01 -2.40
N LEU A 313 15.66 4.14 -2.82
CA LEU A 313 16.27 5.08 -3.78
C LEU A 313 16.72 4.40 -5.09
N ALA A 314 15.97 3.40 -5.54
CA ALA A 314 16.30 2.67 -6.76
C ALA A 314 15.98 3.48 -8.04
N GLY A 315 15.30 4.61 -7.93
CA GLY A 315 14.93 5.41 -9.09
C GLY A 315 14.02 4.62 -10.03
N SER A 316 14.40 4.53 -11.30
CA SER A 316 13.64 3.77 -12.31
C SER A 316 14.24 2.40 -12.63
N THR A 317 15.27 1.94 -11.90
CA THR A 317 15.92 0.65 -12.21
C THR A 317 15.02 -0.55 -11.90
N MET A 318 13.95 -0.34 -11.10
CA MET A 318 12.93 -1.35 -10.84
C MET A 318 11.85 -1.44 -11.94
N ARG A 319 11.91 -0.61 -12.97
CA ARG A 319 10.98 -0.72 -14.10
C ARG A 319 11.18 -2.06 -14.83
N GLY A 320 10.11 -2.85 -14.92
CA GLY A 320 10.17 -4.24 -15.41
C GLY A 320 10.37 -5.27 -14.30
N SER A 321 10.65 -4.83 -13.08
CA SER A 321 10.64 -5.66 -11.88
C SER A 321 9.24 -5.69 -11.25
N SER A 322 8.94 -6.78 -10.56
CA SER A 322 7.65 -6.93 -9.89
C SER A 322 7.76 -7.73 -8.60
N VAL A 323 6.85 -7.44 -7.68
CA VAL A 323 6.60 -8.25 -6.48
C VAL A 323 5.22 -8.85 -6.64
N VAL A 324 5.14 -10.13 -6.99
CA VAL A 324 3.88 -10.84 -7.26
C VAL A 324 3.69 -11.98 -6.27
N GLY A 325 2.54 -12.04 -5.65
CA GLY A 325 2.16 -13.18 -4.81
C GLY A 325 3.01 -13.37 -3.56
N ALA A 326 3.77 -12.36 -3.14
CA ALA A 326 4.57 -12.44 -1.93
C ALA A 326 3.69 -12.52 -0.67
N SER A 327 4.20 -13.21 0.36
CA SER A 327 3.64 -13.20 1.71
C SER A 327 4.63 -12.52 2.63
N ILE A 328 4.23 -11.41 3.27
CA ILE A 328 5.09 -10.62 4.17
C ILE A 328 4.39 -10.53 5.52
N HIS A 329 4.87 -11.26 6.53
CA HIS A 329 4.12 -11.36 7.76
C HIS A 329 4.96 -11.42 9.03
N GLY A 330 4.31 -11.09 10.15
CA GLY A 330 4.96 -11.06 11.45
C GLY A 330 6.06 -10.00 11.55
N SER A 331 5.96 -8.90 10.81
CA SER A 331 6.98 -7.87 10.74
C SER A 331 7.04 -7.01 12.01
N HIS A 332 8.24 -6.73 12.52
CA HIS A 332 8.44 -5.75 13.60
C HIS A 332 8.68 -4.33 13.09
N ASN A 333 8.47 -4.11 11.79
CA ASN A 333 8.46 -2.82 11.12
C ASN A 333 7.50 -2.92 9.93
N ARG A 334 7.52 -1.97 8.99
CA ARG A 334 6.72 -1.95 7.77
C ARG A 334 6.92 -3.23 6.95
N TRP A 335 5.90 -3.65 6.18
CA TRP A 335 6.02 -4.83 5.32
C TRP A 335 6.86 -4.55 4.10
N LEU A 336 6.34 -3.70 3.22
CA LEU A 336 6.94 -3.32 1.97
C LEU A 336 6.98 -1.80 1.87
N THR A 337 8.19 -1.28 1.73
CA THR A 337 8.41 0.15 1.57
C THR A 337 9.00 0.44 0.20
N ILE A 338 8.38 1.39 -0.50
CA ILE A 338 8.84 1.98 -1.75
C ILE A 338 9.35 3.38 -1.39
N HIS A 339 10.64 3.62 -1.53
CA HIS A 339 11.30 4.88 -1.19
C HIS A 339 12.10 5.36 -2.38
N GLY A 340 11.78 6.54 -2.92
CA GLY A 340 12.46 7.10 -4.10
C GLY A 340 12.56 6.12 -5.26
N THR A 341 11.52 5.33 -5.49
CA THR A 341 11.50 4.23 -6.48
C THR A 341 10.23 4.32 -7.32
N ASN A 342 10.38 4.20 -8.64
CA ASN A 342 9.34 4.39 -9.62
C ASN A 342 9.08 3.12 -10.44
N TYR A 343 7.88 3.01 -11.02
CA TYR A 343 7.45 1.93 -11.91
C TYR A 343 7.48 0.51 -11.32
N LEU A 344 7.56 0.37 -10.00
CA LEU A 344 7.48 -0.95 -9.36
C LEU A 344 6.04 -1.47 -9.41
N VAL A 345 5.89 -2.75 -9.76
CA VAL A 345 4.60 -3.45 -9.72
C VAL A 345 4.55 -4.33 -8.47
N VAL A 346 3.58 -4.09 -7.59
CA VAL A 346 3.29 -4.90 -6.41
C VAL A 346 1.89 -5.48 -6.56
N ARG A 347 1.79 -6.80 -6.75
CA ARG A 347 0.53 -7.44 -7.12
C ARG A 347 0.29 -8.73 -6.34
N ASP A 348 -0.98 -8.96 -5.98
CA ASP A 348 -1.45 -10.20 -5.35
C ASP A 348 -0.64 -10.61 -4.10
N CYS A 349 -0.11 -9.62 -3.38
CA CYS A 349 0.68 -9.83 -2.17
C CYS A 349 -0.21 -9.83 -0.93
N VAL A 350 0.24 -10.54 0.09
CA VAL A 350 -0.40 -10.58 1.41
C VAL A 350 0.55 -9.98 2.44
N GLY A 351 0.14 -8.87 3.05
CA GLY A 351 0.78 -8.30 4.24
C GLY A 351 -0.03 -8.67 5.49
N TYR A 352 0.61 -9.27 6.49
CA TYR A 352 -0.06 -9.67 7.72
C TYR A 352 0.77 -9.39 8.96
N ARG A 353 0.21 -8.64 9.90
CA ARG A 353 0.84 -8.20 11.16
C ARG A 353 2.17 -7.47 10.97
N SER A 354 2.10 -6.14 10.88
CA SER A 354 3.26 -5.25 11.00
C SER A 354 3.23 -4.47 12.32
N VAL A 355 4.35 -3.80 12.62
CA VAL A 355 4.42 -2.71 13.59
C VAL A 355 4.76 -1.44 12.80
N GLY A 356 3.80 -0.54 12.65
CA GLY A 356 3.84 0.57 11.71
C GLY A 356 3.00 0.28 10.48
N HIS A 357 3.23 1.05 9.42
CA HIS A 357 2.46 0.92 8.17
C HIS A 357 2.70 -0.42 7.46
N GLY A 358 1.77 -0.77 6.60
CA GLY A 358 1.84 -1.96 5.76
C GLY A 358 2.62 -1.73 4.47
N PHE A 359 1.89 -1.45 3.37
CA PHE A 359 2.44 -0.99 2.09
C PHE A 359 2.62 0.52 2.15
N PHE A 360 3.85 0.98 1.97
CA PHE A 360 4.24 2.34 2.32
C PHE A 360 5.10 2.99 1.23
N LEU A 361 4.71 4.19 0.75
CA LEU A 361 5.48 5.04 -0.16
C LEU A 361 6.08 6.18 0.67
N GLU A 362 7.42 6.23 0.81
CA GLU A 362 8.08 6.85 1.97
C GLU A 362 8.40 8.33 1.85
N ASP A 363 8.78 8.87 0.68
CA ASP A 363 9.32 10.25 0.61
C ASP A 363 8.49 11.23 -0.22
N GLY A 364 7.49 10.74 -0.93
CA GLY A 364 6.61 11.56 -1.77
C GLY A 364 7.16 11.84 -3.17
N THR A 365 8.28 11.23 -3.57
CA THR A 365 8.80 11.32 -4.94
C THR A 365 8.41 10.12 -5.80
N GLU A 366 7.87 9.06 -5.19
CA GLU A 366 7.50 7.82 -5.85
C GLU A 366 6.32 8.03 -6.80
N VAL A 367 6.51 7.66 -8.08
CA VAL A 367 5.47 7.80 -9.11
C VAL A 367 5.38 6.57 -10.00
N TYR A 368 4.22 6.42 -10.64
CA TYR A 368 3.91 5.34 -11.60
C TYR A 368 4.07 3.92 -11.06
N ASN A 369 4.08 3.76 -9.72
CA ASN A 369 4.03 2.45 -9.11
C ASN A 369 2.62 1.89 -9.19
N VAL A 370 2.52 0.56 -9.29
CA VAL A 370 1.24 -0.16 -9.37
C VAL A 370 1.08 -1.05 -8.16
N LEU A 371 0.12 -0.74 -7.31
CA LEU A 371 -0.31 -1.59 -6.20
C LEU A 371 -1.66 -2.19 -6.58
N ASP A 372 -1.67 -3.47 -6.94
CA ASP A 372 -2.86 -4.11 -7.50
C ASP A 372 -3.20 -5.42 -6.78
N ARG A 373 -4.44 -5.55 -6.32
CA ARG A 373 -4.96 -6.76 -5.69
C ARG A 373 -4.12 -7.25 -4.49
N ASN A 374 -3.59 -6.33 -3.68
CA ASN A 374 -2.88 -6.68 -2.46
C ASN A 374 -3.83 -6.72 -1.26
N LEU A 375 -3.57 -7.62 -0.32
CA LEU A 375 -4.31 -7.73 0.92
C LEU A 375 -3.44 -7.27 2.10
N ALA A 376 -3.88 -6.23 2.80
CA ALA A 376 -3.21 -5.65 3.95
C ALA A 376 -4.01 -5.96 5.23
N VAL A 377 -3.48 -6.81 6.11
CA VAL A 377 -4.19 -7.28 7.31
C VAL A 377 -3.40 -6.98 8.57
N GLU A 378 -4.02 -6.29 9.52
CA GLU A 378 -3.44 -5.98 10.83
C GLU A 378 -2.10 -5.22 10.76
N ALA A 379 -2.01 -4.16 9.94
CA ALA A 379 -0.96 -3.15 10.12
C ALA A 379 -1.23 -2.42 11.44
N ARG A 380 -0.38 -2.61 12.44
CA ARG A 380 -0.58 -2.11 13.80
C ARG A 380 0.20 -0.82 14.04
N PRO A 381 -0.31 0.11 14.88
CA PRO A 381 0.43 1.31 15.22
C PRO A 381 1.81 1.00 15.79
N GLY A 382 2.81 1.71 15.29
CA GLY A 382 4.16 1.72 15.82
C GLY A 382 4.51 3.06 16.46
N ARG A 383 5.74 3.23 16.88
CA ARG A 383 6.26 4.52 17.27
C ARG A 383 6.68 5.31 16.02
N LYS A 384 6.57 6.63 16.09
CA LYS A 384 7.17 7.49 15.09
C LYS A 384 8.67 7.17 14.98
N LEU A 385 9.13 6.90 13.77
CA LEU A 385 10.52 6.54 13.56
C LEU A 385 11.43 7.78 13.66
N PRO A 386 12.61 7.66 14.26
CA PRO A 386 13.56 8.77 14.32
C PRO A 386 14.10 9.08 12.92
N LYS A 387 14.26 10.36 12.60
CA LYS A 387 14.84 10.84 11.34
C LYS A 387 14.10 10.41 10.07
N GLN A 388 12.83 10.07 10.17
CA GLN A 388 12.02 9.74 8.97
C GLN A 388 11.93 10.93 8.02
N VAL A 389 11.80 10.63 6.72
CA VAL A 389 11.85 11.63 5.65
C VAL A 389 10.68 12.62 5.77
N LEU A 390 9.47 12.11 5.99
CA LEU A 390 8.27 12.94 6.12
C LEU A 390 7.94 13.18 7.60
N PRO A 391 8.16 14.39 8.12
CA PRO A 391 8.01 14.69 9.56
C PRO A 391 6.58 14.52 10.08
N PHE A 392 5.58 14.53 9.22
CA PHE A 392 4.17 14.36 9.58
C PHE A 392 3.74 12.89 9.71
N ASP A 393 4.50 11.95 9.17
CA ASP A 393 4.21 10.53 9.38
C ASP A 393 4.33 10.14 10.85
N GLN A 394 3.26 9.63 11.44
CA GLN A 394 3.21 9.21 12.83
C GLN A 394 3.31 7.68 13.00
N ASN A 395 3.48 6.93 11.91
CA ASN A 395 3.61 5.46 11.91
C ASN A 395 2.40 4.74 12.55
N GLU A 396 1.19 5.21 12.24
CA GLU A 396 -0.06 4.85 12.95
C GLU A 396 -0.70 3.53 12.51
N GLY A 397 -0.04 2.76 11.65
CA GLY A 397 -0.56 1.45 11.23
C GLY A 397 -1.64 1.57 10.16
N ALA A 398 -1.33 2.20 9.03
CA ALA A 398 -2.15 2.16 7.82
C ALA A 398 -1.87 0.89 7.00
N GLY A 399 -2.90 0.29 6.42
CA GLY A 399 -2.73 -0.79 5.45
C GLY A 399 -1.95 -0.32 4.23
N PHE A 400 -2.35 0.83 3.68
CA PHE A 400 -1.70 1.55 2.58
C PHE A 400 -1.51 3.02 2.97
N TRP A 401 -0.29 3.52 2.84
CA TRP A 401 0.07 4.91 3.15
C TRP A 401 0.93 5.52 2.05
N TRP A 402 0.63 6.75 1.62
CA TRP A 402 1.39 7.46 0.58
C TRP A 402 1.31 8.99 0.73
N ALA A 403 2.31 9.70 0.20
CA ALA A 403 2.37 11.16 0.15
C ALA A 403 2.29 11.75 -1.27
N ASN A 404 2.48 10.93 -2.31
CA ASN A 404 2.33 11.32 -3.71
C ASN A 404 1.32 10.38 -4.39
N SER A 405 0.25 10.97 -4.94
CA SER A 405 -0.84 10.17 -5.51
C SER A 405 -0.63 9.75 -6.97
N LEU A 406 0.45 10.19 -7.64
CA LEU A 406 0.70 9.83 -9.06
C LEU A 406 1.12 8.35 -9.19
N ASN A 407 0.31 7.47 -8.62
CA ASN A 407 0.46 6.03 -8.55
C ASN A 407 -0.89 5.35 -8.80
N THR A 408 -0.86 4.05 -9.01
CA THR A 408 -2.05 3.22 -9.24
C THR A 408 -2.34 2.35 -8.03
N PHE A 409 -3.57 2.41 -7.53
CA PHE A 409 -4.10 1.56 -6.47
C PHE A 409 -5.39 0.91 -6.97
N THR A 410 -5.35 -0.38 -7.29
CA THR A 410 -6.51 -1.09 -7.82
C THR A 410 -6.76 -2.41 -7.10
N ARG A 411 -8.02 -2.73 -6.81
CA ARG A 411 -8.46 -4.01 -6.24
C ARG A 411 -7.76 -4.41 -4.93
N ASN A 412 -7.17 -3.45 -4.21
CA ASN A 412 -6.54 -3.72 -2.92
C ASN A 412 -7.59 -3.83 -1.81
N VAL A 413 -7.30 -4.66 -0.83
CA VAL A 413 -8.12 -4.79 0.37
C VAL A 413 -7.30 -4.46 1.61
N ALA A 414 -7.85 -3.60 2.47
CA ALA A 414 -7.28 -3.26 3.77
C ALA A 414 -8.23 -3.74 4.88
N ALA A 415 -7.86 -4.79 5.60
CA ALA A 415 -8.69 -5.42 6.63
C ALA A 415 -8.05 -5.32 8.02
N ALA A 416 -8.85 -4.98 9.02
CA ALA A 416 -8.46 -5.00 10.43
C ALA A 416 -7.18 -4.19 10.77
N ASN A 417 -6.87 -3.14 9.99
CA ASN A 417 -5.68 -2.32 10.23
C ASN A 417 -5.86 -1.36 11.42
N GLY A 418 -4.78 -0.78 11.91
CA GLY A 418 -4.73 0.10 13.06
C GLY A 418 -5.58 1.36 12.89
N HIS A 419 -4.97 2.48 12.58
CA HIS A 419 -5.73 3.73 12.45
C HIS A 419 -6.39 3.91 11.08
N TYR A 420 -5.81 3.39 10.00
CA TYR A 420 -6.29 3.62 8.64
C TYR A 420 -6.26 2.34 7.79
N GLY A 421 -7.26 2.17 6.93
CA GLY A 421 -7.12 1.24 5.81
C GLY A 421 -6.26 1.84 4.72
N PHE A 422 -6.70 3.00 4.20
CA PHE A 422 -5.98 3.82 3.22
C PHE A 422 -5.69 5.20 3.80
N ARG A 423 -4.45 5.68 3.67
CA ARG A 423 -4.02 6.98 4.16
C ARG A 423 -3.19 7.73 3.14
N TYR A 424 -3.70 8.86 2.66
CA TYR A 424 -2.94 9.89 1.98
C TYR A 424 -2.63 11.02 2.93
N GLU A 425 -1.37 11.43 2.99
CA GLU A 425 -0.98 12.62 3.74
C GLU A 425 0.19 13.34 3.09
N ALA A 426 0.06 14.66 2.91
CA ALA A 426 1.11 15.54 2.42
C ALA A 426 0.99 16.90 3.13
N THR A 427 1.32 16.93 4.41
CA THR A 427 1.21 18.13 5.26
C THR A 427 2.52 18.91 5.24
N PRO A 428 2.55 20.20 4.82
CA PRO A 428 3.76 20.99 4.87
C PRO A 428 4.17 21.27 6.32
N THR A 429 5.46 21.22 6.57
CA THR A 429 6.04 21.58 7.87
C THR A 429 7.08 22.69 7.71
N SER A 430 7.54 23.28 8.83
CA SER A 430 8.63 24.27 8.78
C SER A 430 9.95 23.68 8.25
N ALA A 431 10.14 22.38 8.41
CA ALA A 431 11.34 21.66 7.99
C ALA A 431 11.24 21.07 6.58
N LEU A 432 10.04 20.88 6.05
CA LEU A 432 9.81 20.22 4.76
C LEU A 432 8.87 21.04 3.88
N LYS A 433 9.39 21.49 2.76
CA LYS A 433 8.58 21.99 1.66
C LYS A 433 8.20 20.81 0.75
N LEU A 434 6.94 20.75 0.34
CA LEU A 434 6.42 19.64 -0.47
C LEU A 434 6.67 19.81 -1.98
N VAL A 435 7.49 20.79 -2.39
CA VAL A 435 7.98 20.92 -3.76
C VAL A 435 9.24 20.07 -3.89
N LEU A 436 9.09 18.93 -4.53
CA LEU A 436 10.10 17.89 -4.64
C LEU A 436 10.46 17.61 -6.11
N PRO A 437 11.64 17.07 -6.40
CA PRO A 437 11.95 16.57 -7.75
C PRO A 437 11.12 15.34 -8.03
N VAL A 438 10.22 15.41 -9.00
CA VAL A 438 9.29 14.35 -9.38
C VAL A 438 9.51 13.98 -10.83
N MET A 439 9.66 12.69 -11.12
CA MET A 439 9.75 12.17 -12.47
C MET A 439 8.46 12.45 -13.24
N GLN A 440 8.61 12.89 -14.48
CA GLN A 440 7.53 13.16 -15.42
C GLN A 440 7.32 11.95 -16.35
N SER A 441 6.20 11.95 -17.07
CA SER A 441 5.83 10.89 -18.01
C SER A 441 6.82 10.70 -19.17
N ASP A 442 7.65 11.68 -19.45
CA ASP A 442 8.71 11.62 -20.47
C ASP A 442 10.08 11.21 -19.92
N GLY A 443 10.17 10.92 -18.61
CA GLY A 443 11.41 10.54 -17.92
C GLY A 443 12.27 11.72 -17.46
N SER A 444 11.84 12.97 -17.68
CA SER A 444 12.49 14.13 -17.10
C SER A 444 12.07 14.31 -15.64
N GLU A 445 12.81 15.11 -14.87
CA GLU A 445 12.43 15.50 -13.51
C GLU A 445 12.03 16.97 -13.48
N ALA A 446 10.98 17.29 -12.70
CA ALA A 446 10.54 18.63 -12.44
C ALA A 446 10.27 18.84 -10.94
N ALA A 447 10.55 20.06 -10.45
CA ALA A 447 10.19 20.44 -9.09
C ALA A 447 8.68 20.73 -9.03
N ILE A 448 7.93 19.84 -8.39
CA ILE A 448 6.46 19.89 -8.32
C ILE A 448 6.00 19.81 -6.88
N ASP A 449 4.96 20.56 -6.54
CA ASP A 449 4.25 20.38 -5.28
C ASP A 449 3.48 19.05 -5.36
N ILE A 450 3.92 18.05 -4.60
CA ILE A 450 3.37 16.69 -4.66
C ILE A 450 1.88 16.62 -4.33
N ARG A 451 1.33 17.64 -3.67
CA ARG A 451 -0.10 17.72 -3.36
C ARG A 451 -0.95 17.95 -4.60
N THR A 452 -0.37 18.51 -5.67
CA THR A 452 -1.10 18.81 -6.91
C THR A 452 -1.23 17.61 -7.84
N LEU A 453 -0.55 16.50 -7.53
CA LEU A 453 -0.51 15.32 -8.39
C LEU A 453 -1.72 14.40 -8.13
N PRO A 454 -2.60 14.20 -9.14
CA PRO A 454 -3.76 13.32 -9.01
C PRO A 454 -3.33 11.85 -9.01
N PHE A 455 -4.27 10.95 -8.69
CA PHE A 455 -4.05 9.53 -8.93
C PHE A 455 -3.86 9.24 -10.42
N VAL A 456 -2.93 8.36 -10.75
CA VAL A 456 -2.97 7.68 -12.06
C VAL A 456 -4.27 6.87 -12.11
N ARG A 457 -4.50 6.02 -11.09
CA ARG A 457 -5.76 5.30 -10.96
C ARG A 457 -6.01 4.88 -9.51
N PHE A 458 -7.21 5.11 -8.99
CA PHE A 458 -7.67 4.58 -7.70
C PHE A 458 -9.05 3.97 -7.89
N GLU A 459 -9.13 2.62 -7.97
CA GLU A 459 -10.35 1.93 -8.38
C GLU A 459 -10.47 0.53 -7.75
N ASP A 460 -11.70 0.10 -7.48
CA ASP A 460 -12.04 -1.23 -6.95
C ASP A 460 -11.38 -1.58 -5.61
N ASN A 461 -10.97 -0.58 -4.83
CA ASN A 461 -10.36 -0.81 -3.53
C ASN A 461 -11.41 -1.03 -2.45
N GLU A 462 -11.04 -1.79 -1.43
CA GLU A 462 -11.95 -2.13 -0.32
C GLU A 462 -11.23 -1.95 1.02
N VAL A 463 -11.96 -1.45 2.02
CA VAL A 463 -11.47 -1.37 3.40
C VAL A 463 -12.55 -1.80 4.37
N HIS A 464 -12.16 -2.59 5.38
CA HIS A 464 -13.11 -3.03 6.39
C HIS A 464 -12.45 -3.37 7.73
N SER A 465 -13.31 -3.40 8.74
CA SER A 465 -12.99 -3.89 10.09
C SER A 465 -11.75 -3.26 10.72
N SER A 466 -11.41 -2.02 10.31
CA SER A 466 -10.30 -1.27 10.91
C SER A 466 -10.52 -1.07 12.40
N GLN A 467 -9.50 -1.31 13.21
CA GLN A 467 -9.56 -1.19 14.68
C GLN A 467 -9.52 0.26 15.16
N GLY A 468 -9.03 1.17 14.31
CA GLY A 468 -8.83 2.57 14.62
C GLY A 468 -9.91 3.48 14.06
N LEU A 469 -9.49 4.68 13.63
CA LEU A 469 -10.42 5.76 13.35
C LEU A 469 -11.02 5.70 11.95
N TYR A 470 -10.22 5.52 10.89
CA TYR A 470 -10.67 5.76 9.53
C TYR A 470 -10.54 4.54 8.62
N GLY A 471 -11.57 4.32 7.80
CA GLY A 471 -11.46 3.41 6.66
C GLY A 471 -10.55 4.02 5.60
N PHE A 472 -10.98 5.12 4.99
CA PHE A 472 -10.19 5.86 4.01
C PHE A 472 -10.06 7.33 4.42
N ASN A 473 -8.84 7.75 4.72
CA ASN A 473 -8.51 9.14 4.99
C ASN A 473 -7.67 9.72 3.84
N LEU A 474 -8.26 10.66 3.11
CA LEU A 474 -7.67 11.31 1.94
C LEU A 474 -7.32 12.75 2.30
N GLY A 475 -6.12 12.94 2.86
CA GLY A 475 -5.62 14.23 3.30
C GLY A 475 -5.77 14.49 4.82
N GLU A 476 -5.13 15.54 5.30
CA GLU A 476 -5.17 15.98 6.70
C GLU A 476 -5.19 17.51 6.79
N GLY A 477 -6.04 18.03 7.67
CA GLY A 477 -6.10 19.44 7.98
C GLY A 477 -6.44 20.35 6.79
N VAL A 478 -5.99 21.60 6.85
CA VAL A 478 -6.25 22.62 5.82
C VAL A 478 -5.24 22.46 4.69
N GLN A 479 -5.51 21.59 3.76
CA GLN A 479 -4.71 21.50 2.53
C GLN A 479 -5.28 22.46 1.48
N ARG A 480 -4.73 23.64 1.39
CA ARG A 480 -5.15 24.66 0.40
C ARG A 480 -4.61 24.42 -0.99
N ILE A 481 -3.61 23.56 -1.14
CA ILE A 481 -3.00 23.17 -2.41
C ILE A 481 -3.30 21.70 -2.63
N GLY A 482 -3.81 21.38 -3.81
CA GLY A 482 -4.17 20.02 -4.18
C GLY A 482 -4.44 19.93 -5.66
N PRO A 483 -4.97 18.78 -6.13
CA PRO A 483 -5.43 18.64 -7.49
C PRO A 483 -6.45 19.73 -7.82
N ASP A 484 -6.45 20.21 -9.04
CA ASP A 484 -7.40 21.23 -9.52
C ASP A 484 -8.69 20.58 -10.06
N ALA A 485 -9.63 21.41 -10.52
CA ALA A 485 -10.91 20.92 -11.03
C ALA A 485 -10.78 20.17 -12.38
N ARG A 486 -9.70 20.36 -13.11
CA ARG A 486 -9.43 19.65 -14.38
C ARG A 486 -8.75 18.31 -14.14
N HIS A 487 -7.99 18.21 -13.07
CA HIS A 487 -7.26 17.02 -12.65
C HIS A 487 -7.58 16.68 -11.19
N PRO A 488 -8.84 16.39 -10.84
CA PRO A 488 -9.23 16.07 -9.48
C PRO A 488 -8.63 14.73 -9.06
N PHE A 489 -8.59 14.45 -7.77
CA PHE A 489 -8.54 13.07 -7.36
C PHE A 489 -9.77 12.32 -7.86
N VAL A 490 -9.58 11.18 -8.50
CA VAL A 490 -10.66 10.31 -8.97
C VAL A 490 -10.63 9.00 -8.19
N VAL A 491 -11.72 8.74 -7.45
CA VAL A 491 -11.88 7.53 -6.62
C VAL A 491 -13.10 6.78 -7.14
N ARG A 492 -12.93 5.54 -7.61
CA ARG A 492 -13.99 4.74 -8.23
C ARG A 492 -14.20 3.41 -7.52
N ASN A 493 -15.45 2.94 -7.52
CA ASN A 493 -15.85 1.59 -7.13
C ASN A 493 -15.30 1.15 -5.76
N THR A 494 -15.29 2.06 -4.78
CA THR A 494 -14.67 1.81 -3.47
C THR A 494 -15.71 1.32 -2.47
N LYS A 495 -15.36 0.27 -1.71
CA LYS A 495 -16.18 -0.26 -0.61
C LYS A 495 -15.52 0.01 0.72
N ILE A 496 -16.32 0.51 1.67
CA ILE A 496 -15.88 0.83 3.02
C ILE A 496 -16.91 0.26 4.00
N TRP A 497 -16.53 -0.69 4.85
CA TRP A 497 -17.49 -1.28 5.76
C TRP A 497 -16.89 -1.69 7.10
N ASN A 498 -17.73 -1.70 8.13
CA ASN A 498 -17.34 -2.02 9.50
C ASN A 498 -16.10 -1.24 9.98
N VAL A 499 -16.15 0.08 9.83
CA VAL A 499 -15.13 1.01 10.33
C VAL A 499 -15.78 2.13 11.14
N HIS A 500 -15.02 2.87 11.91
CA HIS A 500 -15.56 3.97 12.68
C HIS A 500 -15.93 5.16 11.78
N TYR A 501 -14.95 5.81 11.17
CA TYR A 501 -15.18 6.82 10.14
C TYR A 501 -14.97 6.19 8.77
N GLY A 502 -16.00 6.22 7.92
CA GLY A 502 -15.94 5.60 6.58
C GLY A 502 -14.95 6.31 5.69
N PHE A 503 -15.33 7.44 5.15
CA PHE A 503 -14.54 8.21 4.21
C PHE A 503 -14.35 9.66 4.68
N ARG A 504 -13.10 10.07 4.90
CA ARG A 504 -12.73 11.44 5.28
C ARG A 504 -11.89 12.10 4.19
N PRO A 505 -12.50 12.78 3.21
CA PRO A 505 -11.77 13.47 2.16
C PRO A 505 -11.48 14.93 2.54
N GLN A 506 -10.22 15.27 2.67
CA GLN A 506 -9.77 16.63 3.01
C GLN A 506 -8.80 17.15 1.94
N VAL A 507 -9.26 17.15 0.71
CA VAL A 507 -8.51 17.60 -0.48
C VAL A 507 -9.34 18.61 -1.28
N PRO A 508 -8.71 19.54 -2.03
CA PRO A 508 -9.43 20.62 -2.71
C PRO A 508 -10.37 20.16 -3.83
N SER A 509 -9.97 19.17 -4.62
CA SER A 509 -10.74 18.74 -5.78
C SER A 509 -10.84 17.23 -5.84
N LEU A 510 -12.07 16.70 -5.90
CA LEU A 510 -12.35 15.28 -5.76
C LEU A 510 -13.56 14.87 -6.58
N LEU A 511 -13.42 13.79 -7.34
CA LEU A 511 -14.53 13.05 -7.95
C LEU A 511 -14.59 11.65 -7.35
N VAL A 512 -15.72 11.31 -6.74
CA VAL A 512 -16.02 9.98 -6.23
C VAL A 512 -17.15 9.36 -7.05
N GLU A 513 -16.92 8.16 -7.56
CA GLU A 513 -17.93 7.42 -8.33
C GLU A 513 -18.13 6.01 -7.77
N ASN A 514 -19.41 5.62 -7.59
CA ASN A 514 -19.80 4.27 -7.16
C ASN A 514 -19.14 3.84 -5.84
N MET A 515 -19.35 4.60 -4.77
CA MET A 515 -18.85 4.24 -3.45
C MET A 515 -19.97 3.67 -2.58
N THR A 516 -19.70 2.54 -1.93
CA THR A 516 -20.58 1.97 -0.91
C THR A 516 -19.94 2.07 0.47
N ILE A 517 -20.68 2.60 1.44
CA ILE A 517 -20.23 2.78 2.83
C ILE A 517 -21.20 2.13 3.79
N GLN A 518 -20.68 1.30 4.71
CA GLN A 518 -21.38 0.77 5.87
C GLN A 518 -20.49 0.96 7.10
N SER A 519 -20.68 2.03 7.85
CA SER A 519 -19.78 2.42 8.93
C SER A 519 -20.51 3.14 10.04
N HIS A 520 -19.82 3.43 11.14
CA HIS A 520 -20.41 4.22 12.22
C HIS A 520 -20.69 5.65 11.73
N TYR A 521 -19.71 6.32 11.12
CA TYR A 521 -19.84 7.58 10.38
C TYR A 521 -19.63 7.31 8.89
N GLY A 522 -20.47 7.88 8.02
CA GLY A 522 -20.40 7.66 6.57
C GLY A 522 -19.33 8.50 5.87
N VAL A 523 -19.76 9.48 5.05
CA VAL A 523 -18.87 10.51 4.49
C VAL A 523 -18.65 11.57 5.55
N TYR A 524 -17.40 11.82 5.92
CA TYR A 524 -17.04 12.68 7.03
C TYR A 524 -16.12 13.81 6.57
N HIS A 525 -16.58 15.05 6.72
CA HIS A 525 -15.89 16.29 6.37
C HIS A 525 -15.43 16.44 4.89
N PRO A 526 -16.31 16.30 3.90
CA PRO A 526 -15.99 16.65 2.50
C PRO A 526 -16.01 18.16 2.30
N ASN A 527 -14.96 18.85 2.67
CA ASN A 527 -15.04 20.28 3.01
C ASN A 527 -14.36 21.23 2.04
N PHE A 528 -13.72 20.76 0.95
CA PHE A 528 -12.87 21.61 0.14
C PHE A 528 -13.48 22.05 -1.19
N ASP A 529 -12.73 22.77 -2.02
CA ASP A 529 -13.18 23.68 -3.05
C ASP A 529 -14.18 23.09 -4.05
N ASN A 530 -13.99 21.87 -4.52
CA ASN A 530 -14.87 21.27 -5.52
C ASN A 530 -14.94 19.76 -5.36
N HIS A 531 -15.99 19.30 -4.72
CA HIS A 531 -16.22 17.88 -4.53
C HIS A 531 -17.45 17.43 -5.31
N VAL A 532 -17.30 16.37 -6.10
CA VAL A 532 -18.37 15.71 -6.83
C VAL A 532 -18.47 14.25 -6.43
N TYR A 533 -19.67 13.84 -6.07
CA TYR A 533 -20.00 12.48 -5.70
C TYR A 533 -21.09 11.95 -6.63
N ARG A 534 -20.87 10.79 -7.26
CA ARG A 534 -21.82 10.11 -8.14
C ARG A 534 -22.11 8.70 -7.66
N ASN A 535 -23.40 8.35 -7.55
CA ASN A 535 -23.84 7.00 -7.16
C ASN A 535 -23.25 6.51 -5.82
N ILE A 536 -23.50 7.27 -4.77
CA ILE A 536 -23.03 6.94 -3.43
C ILE A 536 -24.13 6.19 -2.67
N THR A 537 -23.79 5.07 -2.06
CA THR A 537 -24.69 4.31 -1.19
C THR A 537 -24.13 4.27 0.23
N ILE A 538 -24.92 4.73 1.19
CA ILE A 538 -24.57 4.72 2.61
C ILE A 538 -25.58 3.82 3.32
N ARG A 539 -25.10 2.74 3.94
CA ARG A 539 -25.95 1.71 4.55
C ARG A 539 -25.71 1.57 6.04
N GLN A 540 -26.78 1.36 6.79
CA GLN A 540 -26.75 0.95 8.20
C GLN A 540 -25.84 1.81 9.09
N THR A 541 -25.59 3.04 8.68
CA THR A 541 -24.76 3.98 9.43
C THR A 541 -25.47 4.37 10.72
N SER A 542 -24.77 4.29 11.84
CA SER A 542 -25.37 4.51 13.17
C SER A 542 -25.49 5.99 13.52
N THR A 543 -24.59 6.83 12.99
CA THR A 543 -24.59 8.27 13.20
C THR A 543 -23.97 8.99 11.99
N GLU A 544 -24.39 10.23 11.73
CA GLU A 544 -23.86 11.12 10.70
C GLU A 544 -23.56 10.44 9.36
N PRO A 545 -24.58 9.93 8.65
CA PRO A 545 -24.36 9.23 7.39
C PRO A 545 -23.62 10.09 6.37
N PHE A 546 -23.97 11.37 6.24
CA PHE A 546 -23.28 12.34 5.41
C PHE A 546 -23.05 13.63 6.21
N ASN A 547 -21.82 13.78 6.74
CA ASN A 547 -21.45 14.93 7.55
C ASN A 547 -20.51 15.85 6.82
N ARG A 548 -21.03 16.98 6.34
CA ARG A 548 -20.27 18.12 5.86
C ARG A 548 -19.99 19.16 6.94
N GLY A 549 -20.43 18.89 8.16
CA GLY A 549 -20.16 19.71 9.31
C GLY A 549 -18.69 19.60 9.74
N HIS A 550 -18.28 20.45 10.68
CA HIS A 550 -16.96 20.34 11.24
C HIS A 550 -16.88 20.84 12.68
N ASP A 551 -15.83 20.39 13.33
CA ASP A 551 -15.42 20.80 14.66
C ASP A 551 -14.15 21.67 14.63
N ASP A 552 -13.65 22.02 13.42
CA ASP A 552 -12.37 22.66 13.21
C ASP A 552 -12.53 23.96 12.41
N ASP A 553 -12.28 25.09 13.04
CA ASP A 553 -12.39 26.45 12.49
C ASP A 553 -11.44 26.73 11.30
N SER A 554 -10.55 25.80 10.97
CA SER A 554 -9.51 25.97 9.96
C SER A 554 -9.94 25.57 8.54
N ILE A 555 -11.12 24.94 8.37
CA ILE A 555 -11.55 24.33 7.12
C ILE A 555 -12.30 25.32 6.23
N GLN A 556 -11.93 25.37 4.95
CA GLN A 556 -12.61 26.15 3.93
C GLN A 556 -13.59 25.28 3.17
N TYR A 557 -14.83 25.77 3.02
CA TYR A 557 -15.88 25.10 2.28
C TYR A 557 -15.96 25.66 0.85
N GLY A 558 -16.12 24.76 -0.09
CA GLY A 558 -16.39 25.08 -1.48
C GLY A 558 -17.70 24.49 -1.98
N VAL A 559 -17.77 24.16 -3.25
CA VAL A 559 -18.95 23.58 -3.88
C VAL A 559 -18.96 22.07 -3.67
N LEU A 560 -20.06 21.54 -3.12
CA LEU A 560 -20.34 20.13 -3.04
C LEU A 560 -21.47 19.78 -3.99
N THR A 561 -21.22 18.83 -4.89
CA THR A 561 -22.22 18.30 -5.81
C THR A 561 -22.37 16.80 -5.61
N VAL A 562 -23.59 16.34 -5.32
CA VAL A 562 -23.90 14.94 -5.12
C VAL A 562 -24.99 14.52 -6.12
N ASP A 563 -24.68 13.59 -7.01
CA ASP A 563 -25.59 13.10 -8.04
C ASP A 563 -25.86 11.60 -7.83
N GLY A 564 -27.00 11.28 -7.26
CA GLY A 564 -27.34 9.93 -6.83
C GLY A 564 -26.76 9.59 -5.45
N LEU A 565 -27.57 9.78 -4.40
CA LEU A 565 -27.22 9.42 -3.03
C LEU A 565 -28.32 8.52 -2.46
N THR A 566 -27.96 7.34 -2.03
CA THR A 566 -28.88 6.40 -1.39
C THR A 566 -28.48 6.20 0.07
N PHE A 567 -29.40 6.52 0.97
CA PHE A 567 -29.36 6.10 2.36
C PHE A 567 -30.20 4.84 2.51
N ASP A 568 -29.63 3.73 2.99
CA ASP A 568 -30.36 2.48 3.21
C ASP A 568 -30.22 2.03 4.67
N SER A 569 -31.34 1.92 5.35
CA SER A 569 -31.42 1.47 6.75
C SER A 569 -30.53 2.28 7.72
N CYS A 570 -30.24 3.53 7.40
CA CYS A 570 -29.44 4.41 8.26
C CYS A 570 -30.21 4.76 9.53
N ARG A 571 -29.54 4.57 10.68
CA ARG A 571 -30.02 4.98 11.98
C ARG A 571 -29.27 6.23 12.38
N SER A 572 -29.90 7.39 12.21
CA SER A 572 -29.31 8.59 12.77
C SER A 572 -29.49 8.54 14.30
N GLY A 573 -28.46 8.32 15.06
CA GLY A 573 -28.48 8.31 16.54
C GLY A 573 -28.83 9.66 17.17
N GLY A 574 -29.89 10.33 16.67
CA GLY A 574 -30.26 11.70 16.98
C GLY A 574 -29.65 12.75 16.03
N MET A 575 -28.89 12.32 15.02
CA MET A 575 -28.29 13.16 13.98
C MET A 575 -29.06 13.03 12.67
N PRO A 576 -29.11 14.07 11.83
CA PRO A 576 -29.77 14.02 10.54
C PRO A 576 -29.04 13.12 9.56
N LEU A 577 -29.71 12.74 8.46
CA LEU A 577 -29.06 12.00 7.37
C LEU A 577 -27.95 12.83 6.71
N ILE A 578 -28.21 14.13 6.55
CA ILE A 578 -27.24 15.10 6.01
C ILE A 578 -27.01 16.18 7.05
N GLN A 579 -25.80 16.26 7.56
CA GLN A 579 -25.36 17.35 8.43
C GLN A 579 -24.50 18.32 7.66
N ILE A 580 -24.83 19.60 7.73
CA ILE A 580 -24.08 20.68 7.08
C ILE A 580 -23.73 21.72 8.13
N SER A 581 -22.47 22.09 8.21
CA SER A 581 -22.02 23.16 9.08
C SER A 581 -22.45 24.52 8.55
N ASP A 582 -22.77 25.41 9.44
CA ASP A 582 -22.98 26.84 9.18
C ASP A 582 -21.65 27.64 9.24
N ASP A 583 -20.57 27.03 9.68
CA ASP A 583 -19.26 27.64 9.77
C ASP A 583 -18.55 27.69 8.40
N ASN A 584 -18.85 28.72 7.62
CA ASN A 584 -18.18 28.98 6.36
C ASN A 584 -17.51 30.34 6.36
N PRO A 585 -16.22 30.44 6.65
CA PRO A 585 -15.50 31.70 6.68
C PRO A 585 -15.39 32.38 5.32
N THR A 586 -15.55 31.66 4.20
CA THR A 586 -15.37 32.21 2.85
C THR A 586 -16.68 32.64 2.20
N GLY A 587 -17.82 32.20 2.67
CA GLY A 587 -19.13 32.48 2.10
C GLY A 587 -19.40 31.81 0.74
N ASN A 588 -18.55 30.86 0.31
CA ASN A 588 -18.64 30.19 -0.99
C ASN A 588 -19.18 28.78 -0.93
N ALA A 589 -19.55 28.30 0.26
CA ALA A 589 -20.08 26.95 0.40
C ALA A 589 -21.48 26.85 -0.20
N VAL A 590 -21.62 25.94 -1.15
CA VAL A 590 -22.89 25.59 -1.76
C VAL A 590 -22.98 24.06 -1.84
N SER A 591 -24.14 23.50 -1.55
CA SER A 591 -24.38 22.06 -1.62
C SER A 591 -25.54 21.78 -2.55
N HIS A 592 -25.29 20.97 -3.56
CA HIS A 592 -26.28 20.48 -4.50
C HIS A 592 -26.41 18.97 -4.39
N PHE A 593 -27.62 18.50 -4.14
CA PHE A 593 -27.97 17.10 -4.08
C PHE A 593 -29.02 16.78 -5.14
N ARG A 594 -28.78 15.76 -5.97
CA ARG A 594 -29.72 15.28 -6.95
C ARG A 594 -29.97 13.79 -6.77
N GLY A 595 -31.22 13.34 -6.89
CA GLY A 595 -31.56 11.94 -6.82
C GLY A 595 -31.25 11.31 -5.46
N VAL A 596 -31.71 11.92 -4.37
CA VAL A 596 -31.51 11.42 -3.02
C VAL A 596 -32.60 10.41 -2.66
N ASN A 597 -32.19 9.18 -2.35
CA ASN A 597 -33.06 8.09 -1.94
C ASN A 597 -32.88 7.80 -0.45
N ALA A 598 -33.97 7.65 0.30
CA ALA A 598 -33.94 7.15 1.69
C ALA A 598 -34.76 5.86 1.78
N LEU A 599 -34.08 4.73 1.75
CA LEU A 599 -34.66 3.40 1.82
C LEU A 599 -34.62 2.89 3.25
N ASN A 600 -35.72 2.23 3.69
CA ASN A 600 -35.80 1.60 5.03
C ASN A 600 -35.37 2.54 6.18
N TRP A 601 -35.56 3.84 5.99
CA TRP A 601 -35.21 4.83 7.00
C TRP A 601 -36.08 4.64 8.26
N GLN A 602 -35.42 4.27 9.35
CA GLN A 602 -36.09 4.11 10.64
C GLN A 602 -35.99 5.44 11.36
N ASP A 603 -37.12 6.09 11.45
CA ASP A 603 -37.30 7.32 12.21
C ASP A 603 -37.18 7.05 13.72
N ASN A 604 -35.96 6.90 14.20
CA ASN A 604 -35.64 6.83 15.62
C ASN A 604 -35.03 8.13 16.14
N SER A 605 -34.86 9.14 15.29
CA SER A 605 -34.32 10.43 15.71
C SER A 605 -35.40 11.25 16.42
N ARG A 606 -35.07 11.87 17.53
CA ARG A 606 -35.96 12.80 18.23
C ARG A 606 -36.41 13.97 17.36
N ASP A 607 -35.64 14.28 16.32
CA ASP A 607 -35.80 15.49 15.52
C ASP A 607 -36.33 15.22 14.12
N LYS A 608 -36.48 13.97 13.65
CA LYS A 608 -36.97 13.60 12.30
C LYS A 608 -36.29 14.39 11.16
N ALA A 609 -35.09 14.86 11.40
CA ALA A 609 -34.42 15.76 10.46
C ALA A 609 -33.67 14.98 9.38
N ILE A 610 -33.95 15.27 8.13
CA ILE A 610 -33.17 14.77 6.98
C ILE A 610 -31.92 15.60 6.83
N VAL A 611 -32.03 16.92 6.95
CA VAL A 611 -30.92 17.87 6.88
C VAL A 611 -30.86 18.68 8.17
N ASN A 612 -29.66 18.81 8.72
CA ASN A 612 -29.37 19.75 9.79
C ASN A 612 -28.37 20.80 9.30
N LEU A 613 -28.72 22.05 9.45
CA LEU A 613 -27.92 23.22 9.10
C LEU A 613 -27.30 23.88 10.35
N GLY A 614 -27.41 23.26 11.49
CA GLY A 614 -26.81 23.77 12.71
C GLY A 614 -25.41 23.22 12.91
N GLY A 615 -24.45 24.11 13.14
CA GLY A 615 -23.11 23.75 13.54
C GLY A 615 -23.05 22.88 14.78
N GLY A 616 -21.92 22.26 15.03
CA GLY A 616 -21.65 21.40 16.16
C GLY A 616 -22.01 22.03 17.53
N PRO A 617 -21.68 21.36 18.64
CA PRO A 617 -22.11 21.75 19.99
C PRO A 617 -21.59 23.13 20.47
N ARG A 618 -20.80 23.83 19.68
CA ARG A 618 -20.27 25.17 20.00
C ARG A 618 -20.78 26.18 18.99
N PRO A 619 -21.71 27.08 19.40
CA PRO A 619 -22.03 28.21 18.56
C PRO A 619 -20.79 29.11 18.47
N THR A 620 -20.16 29.17 17.30
CA THR A 620 -19.14 30.18 17.04
C THR A 620 -19.81 31.45 16.49
N PRO A 621 -19.46 32.62 17.00
CA PRO A 621 -20.07 33.89 16.56
C PRO A 621 -19.67 34.32 15.15
N LYS A 622 -18.92 33.51 14.41
CA LYS A 622 -18.20 33.96 13.19
C LYS A 622 -18.98 33.85 11.89
N THR A 623 -20.13 33.20 11.87
CA THR A 623 -20.78 32.90 10.61
C THR A 623 -22.09 33.67 10.46
N GLU A 624 -22.00 34.80 9.83
CA GLU A 624 -23.17 35.60 9.44
C GLU A 624 -23.82 35.13 8.14
N LYS A 625 -23.22 34.15 7.44
CA LYS A 625 -23.68 33.70 6.12
C LYS A 625 -24.07 32.25 6.15
N GLY A 626 -25.32 31.93 5.96
CA GLY A 626 -25.80 30.56 5.82
C GLY A 626 -25.20 29.84 4.62
N VAL A 627 -25.19 28.51 4.68
CA VAL A 627 -24.74 27.65 3.59
C VAL A 627 -25.94 27.27 2.72
N PRO A 628 -26.02 27.70 1.46
CA PRO A 628 -27.08 27.26 0.57
C PRO A 628 -27.03 25.75 0.33
N ILE A 629 -28.18 25.11 0.46
CA ILE A 629 -28.40 23.71 0.11
C ILE A 629 -29.56 23.60 -0.87
N TYR A 630 -29.33 22.87 -1.95
CA TYR A 630 -30.32 22.62 -2.99
C TYR A 630 -30.51 21.10 -3.13
N ILE A 631 -31.77 20.65 -3.08
CA ILE A 631 -32.14 19.26 -3.30
C ILE A 631 -33.02 19.20 -4.56
N HIS A 632 -32.51 18.54 -5.60
CA HIS A 632 -33.12 18.45 -6.93
C HIS A 632 -33.90 17.16 -7.16
N GLY A 633 -34.26 16.45 -6.14
CA GLY A 633 -35.09 15.25 -6.19
C GLY A 633 -34.90 14.43 -4.93
N TRP A 634 -35.96 14.28 -4.20
CA TRP A 634 -36.02 13.44 -3.01
C TRP A 634 -36.97 12.27 -3.25
N PHE A 635 -36.44 11.06 -3.03
CA PHE A 635 -37.22 9.81 -3.18
C PHE A 635 -37.13 9.02 -1.87
N GLY A 636 -38.16 9.11 -1.07
CA GLY A 636 -38.19 8.43 0.22
C GLY A 636 -39.48 8.72 1.01
N PRO A 637 -39.70 8.06 2.15
CA PRO A 637 -40.82 8.37 3.02
C PRO A 637 -40.65 9.77 3.62
N GLY A 638 -41.76 10.43 3.88
CA GLY A 638 -41.75 11.66 4.65
C GLY A 638 -41.32 12.90 3.91
N ARG A 639 -41.80 13.11 2.66
CA ARG A 639 -41.70 14.42 1.99
C ARG A 639 -42.17 15.55 2.91
N ASP A 640 -43.17 15.28 3.76
CA ASP A 640 -43.70 16.19 4.77
C ASP A 640 -42.82 16.31 6.02
N ALA A 641 -41.83 15.42 6.20
CA ALA A 641 -40.88 15.38 7.30
C ALA A 641 -39.45 15.78 6.91
N MET A 642 -39.26 16.35 5.74
CA MET A 642 -37.97 16.97 5.37
C MET A 642 -37.77 18.24 6.19
N VAL A 643 -37.32 18.05 7.43
CA VAL A 643 -37.12 19.16 8.37
C VAL A 643 -35.65 19.51 8.42
N VAL A 644 -35.36 20.76 8.18
CA VAL A 644 -34.05 21.33 8.50
C VAL A 644 -34.07 21.76 9.95
N SER A 645 -33.42 21.02 10.83
CA SER A 645 -33.26 21.39 12.21
C SER A 645 -32.02 22.26 12.39
N THR A 646 -32.19 23.40 13.04
CA THR A 646 -31.08 24.24 13.46
C THR A 646 -30.93 24.17 14.96
N ARG A 647 -29.77 23.80 15.46
CA ARG A 647 -29.47 23.78 16.90
C ARG A 647 -29.07 25.15 17.43
N SER A 648 -28.60 26.06 16.58
CA SER A 648 -28.26 27.41 16.98
C SER A 648 -29.49 28.31 17.09
N PRO A 649 -29.71 29.00 18.23
CA PRO A 649 -30.80 29.98 18.37
C PRO A 649 -30.69 31.14 17.36
N GLU A 650 -29.50 31.52 16.97
CA GLU A 650 -29.23 32.57 15.99
C GLU A 650 -29.66 32.16 14.59
N PHE A 651 -29.54 30.89 14.28
CA PHE A 651 -29.97 30.31 13.02
C PHE A 651 -31.51 30.33 12.88
N LYS A 652 -32.21 30.13 13.98
CA LYS A 652 -33.68 30.25 14.02
C LYS A 652 -34.18 31.66 13.68
N ALA A 653 -33.32 32.66 13.88
CA ALA A 653 -33.62 34.05 13.61
C ALA A 653 -33.34 34.46 12.16
N ARG A 654 -32.72 33.61 11.34
CA ARG A 654 -32.26 33.95 9.98
C ARG A 654 -32.73 32.94 8.92
N PRO A 655 -34.02 32.67 8.79
CA PRO A 655 -34.48 31.70 7.77
C PRO A 655 -34.18 32.11 6.34
N ALA A 656 -33.94 33.38 6.08
CA ALA A 656 -33.62 33.92 4.76
C ALA A 656 -32.19 33.67 4.28
N ALA A 657 -31.28 33.11 5.13
CA ALA A 657 -29.92 32.74 4.75
C ALA A 657 -29.84 31.41 3.98
N PHE A 658 -30.92 30.63 3.96
CA PHE A 658 -31.00 29.37 3.25
C PHE A 658 -31.86 29.56 2.00
N HIS A 659 -31.18 29.73 0.87
CA HIS A 659 -31.84 29.87 -0.42
C HIS A 659 -32.13 28.51 -1.02
N ALA A 660 -33.05 27.76 -0.40
CA ALA A 660 -33.83 26.84 -1.18
C ALA A 660 -35.11 27.57 -1.62
N GLU A 661 -35.47 27.54 -2.87
CA GLU A 661 -36.78 28.01 -3.27
C GLU A 661 -37.80 26.88 -3.27
N PRO A 662 -38.88 27.00 -2.58
CA PRO A 662 -39.24 28.10 -1.69
C PRO A 662 -38.33 28.18 -0.46
N PRO A 663 -38.09 29.38 0.11
CA PRO A 663 -37.21 29.55 1.25
C PRO A 663 -37.69 28.72 2.44
N LEU A 664 -36.70 28.16 3.15
CA LEU A 664 -36.94 27.45 4.40
C LEU A 664 -37.55 28.43 5.41
N THR A 665 -38.80 28.23 5.81
CA THR A 665 -39.53 29.19 6.68
C THR A 665 -39.72 28.64 8.08
N GLY A 666 -39.15 29.36 9.05
CA GLY A 666 -39.46 29.23 10.48
C GLY A 666 -39.09 27.90 11.11
N ASN A 667 -39.76 27.57 12.22
CA ASN A 667 -39.58 26.31 12.97
C ASN A 667 -40.01 25.04 12.22
N GLN A 668 -40.47 25.19 11.01
CA GLN A 668 -40.81 24.13 10.07
C GLN A 668 -39.86 24.18 8.86
N SER A 669 -38.60 24.26 9.10
CA SER A 669 -37.62 24.27 8.04
C SER A 669 -37.79 23.02 7.21
N GLN A 670 -38.50 23.16 6.10
CA GLN A 670 -38.62 22.09 5.10
C GLN A 670 -37.57 22.33 4.04
N VAL A 671 -36.80 21.29 3.73
CA VAL A 671 -36.02 21.28 2.50
C VAL A 671 -37.02 21.15 1.35
N ALA A 672 -37.22 22.22 0.62
CA ALA A 672 -38.07 22.17 -0.54
C ALA A 672 -37.31 21.52 -1.70
N GLU A 673 -38.02 20.70 -2.45
CA GLU A 673 -37.54 20.27 -3.76
C GLU A 673 -37.43 21.53 -4.65
N VAL A 674 -36.22 21.80 -5.15
CA VAL A 674 -35.98 23.00 -5.96
C VAL A 674 -36.19 22.63 -7.42
N ALA A 675 -37.30 23.07 -7.98
CA ALA A 675 -37.70 22.71 -9.34
C ALA A 675 -36.94 23.46 -10.45
N ASN A 676 -36.27 24.57 -10.15
CA ASN A 676 -35.80 25.53 -11.17
C ASN A 676 -34.38 26.08 -10.93
N VAL A 677 -33.53 25.41 -10.16
CA VAL A 677 -32.12 25.77 -10.05
C VAL A 677 -31.31 24.86 -10.95
N ASP A 678 -30.47 25.44 -11.79
CA ASP A 678 -29.57 24.68 -12.63
C ASP A 678 -28.64 23.83 -11.76
N PHE A 679 -28.71 22.53 -11.93
CA PHE A 679 -27.78 21.62 -11.27
C PHE A 679 -26.38 21.85 -11.84
N PRO A 680 -25.33 22.03 -11.01
CA PRO A 680 -24.01 22.28 -11.50
C PRO A 680 -23.55 21.17 -12.44
N GLN A 681 -22.89 21.55 -13.51
CA GLN A 681 -22.29 20.56 -14.39
C GLN A 681 -21.29 19.72 -13.60
N PRO A 682 -21.35 18.41 -13.69
CA PRO A 682 -20.40 17.54 -13.02
C PRO A 682 -18.97 17.85 -13.49
N LEU A 683 -17.99 17.63 -12.60
CA LEU A 683 -16.59 17.58 -12.99
C LEU A 683 -16.42 16.56 -14.11
N ASP A 684 -15.77 16.98 -15.17
CA ASP A 684 -15.35 16.14 -16.28
C ASP A 684 -13.81 16.19 -16.34
N PRO A 685 -13.13 15.25 -15.67
CA PRO A 685 -11.68 15.24 -15.61
C PRO A 685 -11.05 15.15 -16.99
N ILE A 686 -10.03 15.96 -17.23
CA ILE A 686 -9.29 15.91 -18.48
C ILE A 686 -8.32 14.76 -18.42
N ASP A 687 -8.38 13.94 -19.45
CA ASP A 687 -7.44 12.87 -19.70
C ASP A 687 -6.32 13.38 -20.62
N ASP A 688 -5.28 13.95 -20.02
CA ASP A 688 -4.09 14.48 -20.71
C ASP A 688 -2.78 13.83 -20.21
N LEU A 689 -2.90 12.89 -19.28
CA LEU A 689 -1.78 12.08 -18.81
C LEU A 689 -1.64 10.84 -19.71
N PRO A 690 -0.52 10.64 -20.40
CA PRO A 690 -0.35 9.45 -21.22
C PRO A 690 -0.26 8.20 -20.32
N PRO A 691 -0.73 7.04 -20.82
CA PRO A 691 -0.64 5.79 -20.09
C PRO A 691 0.81 5.39 -19.83
N ALA A 692 1.04 4.56 -18.81
CA ALA A 692 2.33 3.99 -18.46
C ALA A 692 2.30 2.46 -18.55
N THR A 693 3.15 1.90 -19.41
CA THR A 693 3.24 0.45 -19.64
C THR A 693 4.52 -0.11 -19.04
N VAL A 694 4.39 -1.25 -18.39
CA VAL A 694 5.53 -2.00 -17.83
C VAL A 694 5.46 -3.45 -18.29
N ILE A 695 6.53 -3.94 -18.95
CA ILE A 695 6.74 -5.35 -19.22
C ILE A 695 7.18 -6.00 -17.91
N THR A 696 6.44 -6.97 -17.42
CA THR A 696 6.68 -7.62 -16.12
C THR A 696 7.27 -9.02 -16.23
N ASP A 697 7.10 -9.68 -17.38
CA ASP A 697 7.62 -11.03 -17.58
C ASP A 697 7.89 -11.29 -19.07
N ILE A 698 8.98 -11.98 -19.37
CA ILE A 698 9.33 -12.43 -20.70
C ILE A 698 9.83 -13.86 -20.63
N ARG A 699 9.16 -14.78 -21.33
CA ARG A 699 9.51 -16.19 -21.38
C ARG A 699 9.68 -16.63 -22.82
N LYS A 700 10.66 -17.48 -23.09
CA LYS A 700 10.82 -18.11 -24.39
C LYS A 700 10.35 -19.57 -24.31
N HIS A 701 9.34 -19.91 -25.07
CA HIS A 701 8.82 -21.26 -25.18
C HIS A 701 8.42 -21.54 -26.64
N ASP A 702 8.74 -22.73 -27.15
CA ASP A 702 8.41 -23.18 -28.53
C ASP A 702 8.79 -22.17 -29.63
N GLY A 703 9.94 -21.52 -29.50
CA GLY A 703 10.41 -20.55 -30.49
C GLY A 703 9.70 -19.20 -30.47
N LYS A 704 8.86 -18.96 -29.48
CA LYS A 704 8.15 -17.71 -29.29
C LYS A 704 8.53 -17.03 -27.97
N TRP A 705 8.43 -15.71 -27.96
CA TRP A 705 8.44 -14.91 -26.76
C TRP A 705 7.01 -14.76 -26.23
N HIS A 706 6.75 -15.22 -25.02
CA HIS A 706 5.52 -14.96 -24.26
C HIS A 706 5.82 -13.78 -23.33
N ILE A 707 5.16 -12.66 -23.58
CA ILE A 707 5.43 -11.40 -22.88
C ILE A 707 4.17 -11.03 -22.12
N LEU A 708 4.34 -10.73 -20.84
CA LEU A 708 3.31 -10.21 -19.96
C LEU A 708 3.66 -8.79 -19.52
N GLY A 709 2.64 -7.99 -19.25
CA GLY A 709 2.84 -6.66 -18.72
C GLY A 709 1.61 -6.09 -18.04
N THR A 710 1.76 -4.87 -17.58
CA THR A 710 0.70 -4.05 -16.99
C THR A 710 0.63 -2.72 -17.71
N CYS A 711 -0.53 -2.11 -17.68
CA CYS A 711 -0.71 -0.72 -18.08
C CYS A 711 -1.56 0.02 -17.04
N SER A 712 -1.26 1.28 -16.82
CA SER A 712 -2.01 2.17 -15.94
C SER A 712 -2.24 3.49 -16.62
N ASP A 713 -3.42 4.06 -16.37
CA ASP A 713 -3.85 5.32 -16.93
C ASP A 713 -4.94 5.96 -16.06
N ASN A 714 -5.09 7.28 -16.13
CA ASN A 714 -6.16 8.01 -15.47
C ASN A 714 -7.50 7.92 -16.24
N GLY A 715 -7.45 7.51 -17.50
CA GLY A 715 -8.60 7.27 -18.36
C GLY A 715 -8.72 5.83 -18.85
N ALA A 716 -9.15 5.67 -20.08
CA ALA A 716 -9.34 4.37 -20.72
C ALA A 716 -8.19 4.07 -21.69
N VAL A 717 -7.45 3.02 -21.43
CA VAL A 717 -6.42 2.52 -22.36
C VAL A 717 -7.08 1.93 -23.60
N ALA A 718 -6.74 2.46 -24.76
CA ALA A 718 -7.27 2.00 -26.05
C ALA A 718 -6.52 0.76 -26.55
N ARG A 719 -5.18 0.75 -26.41
CA ARG A 719 -4.33 -0.37 -26.83
C ARG A 719 -2.95 -0.35 -26.20
N VAL A 720 -2.35 -1.52 -26.12
CA VAL A 720 -0.93 -1.71 -25.82
C VAL A 720 -0.24 -2.29 -27.03
N VAL A 721 0.87 -1.69 -27.46
CA VAL A 721 1.62 -2.07 -28.66
C VAL A 721 3.01 -2.55 -28.26
N VAL A 722 3.38 -3.75 -28.69
CA VAL A 722 4.67 -4.37 -28.42
C VAL A 722 5.35 -4.70 -29.76
N ASN A 723 6.50 -4.07 -30.03
CA ASN A 723 7.22 -4.22 -31.32
C ASN A 723 6.31 -4.06 -32.53
N GLY A 724 5.39 -3.08 -32.50
CA GLY A 724 4.46 -2.78 -33.59
C GLY A 724 3.25 -3.71 -33.71
N ARG A 725 3.02 -4.63 -32.77
CA ARG A 725 1.87 -5.53 -32.71
C ARG A 725 1.04 -5.26 -31.46
N GLU A 726 -0.27 -5.32 -31.58
CA GLU A 726 -1.20 -5.13 -30.45
C GLU A 726 -1.17 -6.32 -29.50
N ALA A 727 -1.08 -6.03 -28.22
CA ALA A 727 -1.19 -6.99 -27.15
C ALA A 727 -2.67 -7.30 -26.85
N ARG A 728 -2.93 -8.46 -26.29
CA ARG A 728 -4.25 -8.88 -25.83
C ARG A 728 -4.47 -8.44 -24.39
N GLU A 729 -5.58 -7.79 -24.14
CA GLU A 729 -6.07 -7.49 -22.80
C GLU A 729 -6.37 -8.79 -22.03
N LEU A 730 -5.87 -8.89 -20.81
CA LEU A 730 -6.17 -9.98 -19.88
C LEU A 730 -7.14 -9.56 -18.78
N THR A 731 -7.03 -8.33 -18.34
CA THR A 731 -7.93 -7.71 -17.36
C THR A 731 -8.36 -6.33 -17.85
N PRO A 732 -9.57 -5.87 -17.48
CA PRO A 732 -10.12 -4.61 -17.99
C PRO A 732 -9.14 -3.45 -17.97
N ASN A 733 -9.21 -2.63 -19.02
CA ASN A 733 -8.37 -1.45 -19.21
C ASN A 733 -6.87 -1.78 -19.30
N PHE A 734 -6.53 -2.94 -19.91
CA PHE A 734 -5.15 -3.44 -20.01
C PHE A 734 -4.38 -3.44 -18.69
N ALA A 735 -5.07 -3.48 -17.54
CA ALA A 735 -4.39 -3.55 -16.25
C ALA A 735 -3.41 -4.73 -16.18
N THR A 736 -3.69 -5.81 -16.92
CA THR A 736 -2.71 -6.80 -17.35
C THR A 736 -2.93 -7.12 -18.82
N TRP A 737 -1.85 -7.35 -19.54
CA TRP A 737 -1.88 -7.70 -20.97
C TRP A 737 -0.86 -8.78 -21.31
N ALA A 738 -1.03 -9.44 -22.44
CA ALA A 738 -0.12 -10.46 -22.94
C ALA A 738 0.04 -10.37 -24.46
N ILE A 739 1.20 -10.80 -24.95
CA ILE A 739 1.46 -10.98 -26.37
C ILE A 739 2.45 -12.12 -26.62
N GLU A 740 2.30 -12.78 -27.77
CA GLU A 740 3.28 -13.73 -28.28
C GLU A 740 3.98 -13.13 -29.51
N LEU A 741 5.31 -13.13 -29.49
CA LEU A 741 6.14 -12.70 -30.61
C LEU A 741 7.07 -13.83 -31.04
N ASP A 742 7.35 -13.92 -32.36
CA ASP A 742 8.31 -14.89 -32.87
C ASP A 742 9.73 -14.52 -32.42
N ALA A 743 10.43 -15.46 -31.79
CA ALA A 743 11.80 -15.24 -31.35
C ALA A 743 12.77 -15.35 -32.54
N GLN A 744 13.51 -14.27 -32.80
CA GLN A 744 14.53 -14.29 -33.84
C GLN A 744 15.73 -15.19 -33.44
N PRO A 745 16.25 -16.05 -34.33
CA PRO A 745 17.27 -17.05 -33.94
C PRO A 745 18.64 -16.51 -33.57
N GLN A 746 19.00 -15.29 -33.96
CA GLN A 746 20.44 -14.88 -34.04
C GLN A 746 20.81 -13.53 -33.43
N ALA A 747 19.91 -12.80 -32.77
CA ALA A 747 20.26 -11.55 -32.13
C ALA A 747 19.47 -11.32 -30.84
N PRO A 748 20.03 -10.60 -29.86
CA PRO A 748 19.27 -10.09 -28.75
C PRO A 748 18.14 -9.19 -29.29
N GLN A 749 16.91 -9.60 -29.13
CA GLN A 749 15.75 -8.84 -29.59
C GLN A 749 15.38 -7.83 -28.53
N THR A 750 15.41 -6.55 -28.88
CA THR A 750 14.84 -5.51 -28.01
C THR A 750 13.33 -5.57 -28.11
N ILE A 751 12.67 -5.75 -26.97
CA ILE A 751 11.23 -5.70 -26.83
C ILE A 751 10.88 -4.31 -26.33
N VAL A 752 10.01 -3.63 -27.06
CA VAL A 752 9.57 -2.27 -26.76
C VAL A 752 8.06 -2.28 -26.65
N ALA A 753 7.54 -1.90 -25.50
CA ALA A 753 6.11 -1.75 -25.26
C ALA A 753 5.75 -0.29 -25.01
N HIS A 754 4.64 0.16 -25.57
CA HIS A 754 4.00 1.43 -25.24
C HIS A 754 2.48 1.26 -25.28
N ALA A 755 1.78 2.17 -24.63
CA ALA A 755 0.33 2.20 -24.64
C ALA A 755 -0.20 3.52 -25.23
N GLU A 756 -1.45 3.48 -25.68
CA GLU A 756 -2.23 4.61 -26.15
C GLU A 756 -3.58 4.58 -25.45
N ASP A 757 -4.11 5.72 -25.06
CA ASP A 757 -5.42 5.85 -24.42
C ASP A 757 -6.52 6.24 -25.43
N ALA A 758 -7.76 6.24 -24.93
CA ALA A 758 -8.93 6.63 -25.75
C ALA A 758 -9.01 8.14 -25.98
N ALA A 759 -8.32 8.96 -25.20
CA ALA A 759 -8.22 10.41 -25.38
C ALA A 759 -7.18 10.79 -26.45
N GLY A 760 -6.34 9.82 -26.88
CA GLY A 760 -5.33 9.99 -27.92
C GLY A 760 -3.92 10.33 -27.37
N ASN A 761 -3.70 10.19 -26.06
CA ASN A 761 -2.35 10.34 -25.52
C ASN A 761 -1.56 9.06 -25.76
N ILE A 762 -0.28 9.22 -26.12
CA ILE A 762 0.64 8.12 -26.38
C ILE A 762 1.75 8.17 -25.33
N GLU A 763 2.09 7.01 -24.80
CA GLU A 763 3.17 6.86 -23.83
C GLU A 763 4.49 7.47 -24.35
N LYS A 764 5.03 8.44 -23.60
CA LYS A 764 6.23 9.18 -24.00
C LYS A 764 7.52 8.45 -23.69
N LEU A 765 7.50 7.56 -22.70
CA LEU A 765 8.64 6.77 -22.27
C LEU A 765 8.36 5.28 -22.43
N PRO A 766 8.44 4.70 -23.65
CA PRO A 766 8.20 3.29 -23.88
C PRO A 766 9.10 2.41 -23.01
N HIS A 767 8.55 1.31 -22.50
CA HIS A 767 9.36 0.35 -21.76
C HIS A 767 10.17 -0.51 -22.71
N ARG A 768 11.50 -0.56 -22.52
CA ARG A 768 12.43 -1.31 -23.35
C ARG A 768 13.14 -2.39 -22.54
N VAL A 769 13.10 -3.61 -23.02
CA VAL A 769 13.82 -4.75 -22.44
C VAL A 769 14.63 -5.40 -23.54
N VAL A 770 15.90 -5.64 -23.30
CA VAL A 770 16.75 -6.38 -24.24
C VAL A 770 16.54 -7.87 -24.00
N GLY A 771 15.95 -8.55 -24.98
CA GLY A 771 15.61 -9.97 -24.92
C GLY A 771 16.78 -10.89 -25.14
N THR A 772 17.82 -10.78 -24.34
CA THR A 772 18.71 -11.90 -24.05
C THR A 772 18.38 -12.33 -22.64
N MET A 773 17.24 -12.96 -22.47
CA MET A 773 16.98 -13.60 -21.20
C MET A 773 17.38 -15.07 -21.29
N PRO A 774 17.93 -15.62 -20.24
CA PRO A 774 17.83 -15.09 -18.89
C PRO A 774 18.77 -13.92 -18.67
N TRP A 775 18.30 -12.87 -18.03
CA TRP A 775 19.19 -11.93 -17.38
C TRP A 775 20.22 -12.77 -16.61
N PRO A 776 21.52 -12.65 -16.90
CA PRO A 776 22.49 -13.42 -16.15
C PRO A 776 22.36 -13.09 -14.67
#